data_a73d7aee7a0e74c72cfa913dadd5c61f
#
_entry.id   a73d7aee7a0e74c72cfa913dadd5c61f
#
_cell.length_a   1.000
_cell.length_b   1.000
_cell.length_c   1.000
_cell.angle_alpha   90.00
_cell.angle_beta   90.00
_cell.angle_gamma   90.00
#
_symmetry.space_group_name_H-M   'P 1'
#
loop_
_entity.id
_entity.type
_entity.pdbx_description
1 polymer ?
#
loop_
_entity_poly.entity_id
_entity_poly.type
_entity_poly.pdbx_seq_one_letter_code
_entity_poly.pdbx_strand_id
1 'polypeptide(L)'
;MQKLFLLDAYALIYRSYYAFIKNPRINSKGLNTSAIIGFCNTLNEVLQKEQPTHIGVAFDPHGPTFRSEAFPEYKAQREETPEDIRKAVPIIKDILKAYRIPILQVDGFEADDVIGTLATQAGAEGIKTFMLTPDKDYGQLVSENVFIFRPRHGGGYETMGPKEVCEKYGIPSTNAVIDLLALMGDSADNFPGCPGVGEKTAVKLINEFGSISSLIERSSEIKGKLREKVEEHVDDIKMSYFLATIKTDVPIALDMESLKLVEPNEEELGKLFTELEFKSLADRILKKPQKPQIPANGQLDLFAEFPVSEVDTGKNSSFESLKTTPHNYKLVDNEEDLKKLCDYFLTNKILSLDTETTSTSAIDAELVGLSFAVKEFEAFYVPIPANREEALRIVNIFKEVYESDKILKVGQNLKYDLEVLRNYDIHLAGPMWDTMIAHYLIQPELHHNMDYMAEIYLNYQTIHIDELIGPKGKNQKSMRDLLPAQVYEYAAEDADITLRLKNKLEPELKKFECEKLFYEIEMPLMPVLAEMEMNGVCLDTESLKETSKVLTDRMNELERRIYELAGETFNIASPKQVGEMLFDKLKIVEKAKKTKTGQYVTSEEVLQQLRNKHEIVADILEHRGLKKLIGTYIDALPKLINPRTGHIHTSFNQTITATGRLSSSDPNLQNIPIRGEDGKEIRKAFIPEPGCLFFSADYSQIELRVMAHLSQDNNMVEVFREGKDLHAATAANIYKKDISEVTRDERTKSKRANFGIIYGITVFGLAERLDIPRDEAKMLIDGYFATFPQVHDYMEKSKEVARQKGYVTTLFGRRRYLPDINSHNATVRGFAERNAINAPIQGTAADIIKVAMIHIFNRFKAEGIRSKMLLQVHDELNFSVYPEEKEKVERIVLEEMQAAFPLTVPLVADSGFGQNWLEAH
;
A
#
# COMPACT_ATOMS: atom_id res chain seq x y z
N MET A 1 2.36 4.30 44.35
CA MET A 1 1.40 3.20 44.21
C MET A 1 2.03 2.19 43.26
N GLN A 2 2.05 0.92 43.62
CA GLN A 2 2.63 -0.12 42.75
C GLN A 2 1.75 -0.31 41.53
N LYS A 3 2.37 -0.35 40.35
CA LYS A 3 1.72 -0.50 39.04
C LYS A 3 2.45 -1.57 38.26
N LEU A 4 1.81 -2.74 38.07
CA LEU A 4 2.37 -3.90 37.37
C LEU A 4 1.82 -3.96 35.94
N PHE A 5 2.70 -4.13 34.95
CA PHE A 5 2.36 -4.45 33.57
C PHE A 5 2.80 -5.87 33.21
N LEU A 6 1.88 -6.66 32.69
CA LEU A 6 2.13 -8.00 32.17
C LEU A 6 1.80 -7.99 30.66
N LEU A 7 2.80 -8.28 29.85
CA LEU A 7 2.69 -8.18 28.39
C LEU A 7 2.62 -9.59 27.78
N ASP A 8 1.66 -9.78 26.87
CA ASP A 8 1.56 -10.95 26.02
C ASP A 8 2.47 -10.77 24.80
N ALA A 9 3.61 -11.48 24.78
CA ALA A 9 4.64 -11.31 23.77
C ALA A 9 4.14 -11.64 22.38
N TYR A 10 3.56 -12.83 22.18
CA TYR A 10 3.15 -13.28 20.84
C TYR A 10 2.03 -12.44 20.28
N ALA A 11 1.04 -12.04 21.07
CA ALA A 11 -0.03 -11.16 20.63
C ALA A 11 0.50 -9.81 20.10
N LEU A 12 1.53 -9.24 20.75
CA LEU A 12 2.17 -8.00 20.34
C LEU A 12 3.10 -8.18 19.13
N ILE A 13 3.85 -9.29 19.06
CA ILE A 13 4.74 -9.64 17.95
C ILE A 13 3.94 -9.84 16.66
N TYR A 14 2.87 -10.66 16.71
CA TYR A 14 2.01 -10.89 15.56
C TYR A 14 1.31 -9.60 15.10
N ARG A 15 0.79 -8.80 16.04
CA ARG A 15 0.20 -7.50 15.71
C ARG A 15 1.20 -6.61 14.98
N SER A 16 2.43 -6.53 15.46
CA SER A 16 3.49 -5.72 14.86
C SER A 16 3.87 -6.26 13.48
N TYR A 17 4.03 -7.56 13.33
CA TYR A 17 4.32 -8.20 12.05
C TYR A 17 3.25 -7.90 10.99
N TYR A 18 1.96 -8.09 11.33
CA TYR A 18 0.87 -7.84 10.39
C TYR A 18 0.63 -6.36 10.10
N ALA A 19 0.98 -5.46 11.01
CA ALA A 19 0.92 -4.02 10.75
C ALA A 19 1.86 -3.59 9.62
N PHE A 20 3.01 -4.28 9.49
CA PHE A 20 4.01 -4.02 8.45
C PHE A 20 3.97 -5.02 7.28
N ILE A 21 3.00 -5.93 7.21
CA ILE A 21 2.98 -7.01 6.21
C ILE A 21 2.97 -6.51 4.76
N LYS A 22 2.39 -5.33 4.52
CA LYS A 22 2.39 -4.67 3.20
C LYS A 22 3.67 -3.88 2.92
N ASN A 23 4.45 -3.58 3.96
CA ASN A 23 5.62 -2.72 3.90
C ASN A 23 6.65 -3.17 4.97
N PRO A 24 7.27 -4.34 4.80
CA PRO A 24 8.15 -4.92 5.80
C PRO A 24 9.44 -4.09 5.98
N ARG A 25 9.89 -3.95 7.23
CA ARG A 25 11.15 -3.30 7.58
C ARG A 25 12.27 -4.31 7.49
N ILE A 26 13.07 -4.23 6.44
CA ILE A 26 14.19 -5.16 6.20
C ILE A 26 15.49 -4.37 6.39
N ASN A 27 16.40 -4.88 7.24
CA ASN A 27 17.71 -4.26 7.43
C ASN A 27 18.68 -4.65 6.29
N SER A 28 19.88 -4.04 6.25
CA SER A 28 20.88 -4.27 5.21
C SER A 28 21.37 -5.73 5.11
N LYS A 29 21.16 -6.52 6.18
CA LYS A 29 21.49 -7.96 6.25
C LYS A 29 20.35 -8.87 5.76
N GLY A 30 19.24 -8.30 5.26
CA GLY A 30 18.09 -9.04 4.77
C GLY A 30 17.16 -9.58 5.87
N LEU A 31 17.33 -9.18 7.13
CA LEU A 31 16.43 -9.56 8.22
C LEU A 31 15.19 -8.68 8.24
N ASN A 32 14.02 -9.29 8.23
CA ASN A 32 12.76 -8.56 8.47
C ASN A 32 12.65 -8.19 9.95
N THR A 33 12.84 -6.90 10.23
CA THR A 33 12.83 -6.35 11.59
C THR A 33 11.47 -5.79 12.00
N SER A 34 10.43 -5.92 11.17
CA SER A 34 9.09 -5.33 11.40
C SER A 34 8.47 -5.71 12.74
N ALA A 35 8.50 -7.01 13.08
CA ALA A 35 7.99 -7.51 14.35
C ALA A 35 8.80 -6.97 15.53
N ILE A 36 10.12 -6.88 15.38
CA ILE A 36 11.05 -6.46 16.42
C ILE A 36 10.86 -4.97 16.73
N ILE A 37 10.89 -4.11 15.70
CA ILE A 37 10.74 -2.66 15.90
C ILE A 37 9.35 -2.30 16.43
N GLY A 38 8.30 -2.97 15.94
CA GLY A 38 6.94 -2.74 16.43
C GLY A 38 6.76 -3.15 17.89
N PHE A 39 7.35 -4.27 18.30
CA PHE A 39 7.38 -4.71 19.70
C PHE A 39 8.16 -3.71 20.58
N CYS A 40 9.36 -3.29 20.15
CA CYS A 40 10.18 -2.32 20.89
C CYS A 40 9.48 -0.96 21.02
N ASN A 41 8.78 -0.49 19.99
CA ASN A 41 8.01 0.75 20.06
C ASN A 41 6.87 0.64 21.09
N THR A 42 6.13 -0.47 21.07
CA THR A 42 5.07 -0.73 22.05
C THR A 42 5.61 -0.78 23.47
N LEU A 43 6.72 -1.51 23.69
CA LEU A 43 7.40 -1.60 24.98
C LEU A 43 7.85 -0.21 25.46
N ASN A 44 8.52 0.54 24.60
CA ASN A 44 9.00 1.87 24.94
C ASN A 44 7.85 2.85 25.26
N GLU A 45 6.75 2.78 24.52
CA GLU A 45 5.55 3.59 24.79
C GLU A 45 4.97 3.28 26.17
N VAL A 46 4.88 2.00 26.56
CA VAL A 46 4.44 1.61 27.90
C VAL A 46 5.39 2.13 28.97
N LEU A 47 6.70 1.98 28.78
CA LEU A 47 7.71 2.42 29.75
C LEU A 47 7.67 3.94 29.97
N GLN A 48 7.51 4.72 28.91
CA GLN A 48 7.53 6.19 28.98
C GLN A 48 6.19 6.79 29.40
N LYS A 49 5.07 6.36 28.82
CA LYS A 49 3.77 6.97 29.07
C LYS A 49 3.09 6.44 30.34
N GLU A 50 3.16 5.12 30.56
CA GLU A 50 2.49 4.49 31.67
C GLU A 50 3.34 4.42 32.94
N GLN A 51 4.67 4.55 32.80
CA GLN A 51 5.63 4.55 33.90
C GLN A 51 5.38 3.41 34.92
N PRO A 52 5.40 2.15 34.47
CA PRO A 52 5.19 1.02 35.35
C PRO A 52 6.28 0.96 36.43
N THR A 53 5.89 0.56 37.65
CA THR A 53 6.88 0.25 38.69
C THR A 53 7.42 -1.18 38.56
N HIS A 54 6.62 -2.07 37.97
CA HIS A 54 6.92 -3.47 37.75
C HIS A 54 6.43 -3.89 36.37
N ILE A 55 7.18 -4.78 35.72
CA ILE A 55 6.87 -5.25 34.37
C ILE A 55 7.38 -6.67 34.15
N GLY A 56 6.63 -7.46 33.38
CA GLY A 56 7.05 -8.79 32.89
C GLY A 56 6.45 -9.09 31.52
N VAL A 57 7.13 -9.91 30.73
CA VAL A 57 6.71 -10.29 29.38
C VAL A 57 6.57 -11.79 29.29
N ALA A 58 5.35 -12.29 29.04
CA ALA A 58 5.07 -13.72 28.96
C ALA A 58 5.19 -14.23 27.52
N PHE A 59 5.77 -15.43 27.39
CA PHE A 59 5.93 -16.16 26.13
C PHE A 59 5.31 -17.55 26.24
N ASP A 60 4.70 -18.02 25.15
CA ASP A 60 4.29 -19.41 25.04
C ASP A 60 5.50 -20.35 25.03
N PRO A 61 5.36 -21.58 25.60
CA PRO A 61 6.42 -22.58 25.57
C PRO A 61 6.59 -23.18 24.16
N HIS A 62 7.73 -23.84 23.95
CA HIS A 62 7.98 -24.54 22.67
C HIS A 62 7.33 -25.93 22.56
N GLY A 63 6.75 -26.45 23.64
CA GLY A 63 6.18 -27.79 23.74
C GLY A 63 4.65 -27.79 23.72
N PRO A 64 4.05 -29.01 23.85
CA PRO A 64 2.61 -29.13 24.00
C PRO A 64 2.15 -28.51 25.33
N THR A 65 0.92 -28.00 25.32
CA THR A 65 0.26 -27.45 26.51
C THR A 65 -0.82 -28.42 26.99
N PHE A 66 -1.28 -28.27 28.22
CA PHE A 66 -2.34 -29.10 28.75
C PHE A 66 -3.63 -29.08 27.92
N ARG A 67 -3.87 -27.96 27.17
CA ARG A 67 -5.02 -27.86 26.26
C ARG A 67 -4.82 -28.73 25.02
N SER A 68 -3.64 -28.70 24.41
CA SER A 68 -3.33 -29.55 23.24
C SER A 68 -3.23 -31.02 23.58
N GLU A 69 -2.87 -31.37 24.82
CA GLU A 69 -2.88 -32.74 25.32
C GLU A 69 -4.33 -33.25 25.56
N ALA A 70 -5.21 -32.39 26.10
CA ALA A 70 -6.62 -32.73 26.35
C ALA A 70 -7.46 -32.75 25.06
N PHE A 71 -7.15 -31.89 24.10
CA PHE A 71 -7.86 -31.77 22.84
C PHE A 71 -6.85 -31.56 21.69
N PRO A 72 -6.41 -32.63 21.00
CA PRO A 72 -5.38 -32.56 19.96
C PRO A 72 -5.72 -31.62 18.76
N GLU A 73 -7.02 -31.36 18.57
CA GLU A 73 -7.50 -30.44 17.50
C GLU A 73 -7.40 -28.96 17.90
N TYR A 74 -7.11 -28.68 19.19
CA TYR A 74 -6.90 -27.31 19.67
C TYR A 74 -5.77 -26.61 18.92
N LYS A 75 -6.07 -25.48 18.32
CA LYS A 75 -5.14 -24.69 17.48
C LYS A 75 -4.53 -25.44 16.27
N ALA A 76 -5.00 -26.67 15.95
CA ALA A 76 -4.46 -27.48 14.84
C ALA A 76 -4.65 -26.84 13.46
N GLN A 77 -5.58 -25.91 13.31
CA GLN A 77 -5.80 -25.16 12.06
C GLN A 77 -4.93 -23.90 11.93
N ARG A 78 -4.17 -23.54 12.98
CA ARG A 78 -3.25 -22.40 12.90
C ARG A 78 -2.14 -22.71 11.89
N GLU A 79 -1.88 -21.78 10.97
CA GLU A 79 -0.73 -21.86 10.07
C GLU A 79 0.56 -21.86 10.92
N GLU A 80 1.61 -22.53 10.41
CA GLU A 80 2.93 -22.45 11.05
C GLU A 80 3.32 -21.00 11.28
N THR A 81 3.93 -20.73 12.43
CA THR A 81 4.46 -19.40 12.75
C THR A 81 5.37 -18.91 11.61
N PRO A 82 5.10 -17.74 11.02
CA PRO A 82 5.94 -17.18 9.98
C PRO A 82 7.43 -17.21 10.33
N GLU A 83 8.28 -17.54 9.36
CA GLU A 83 9.73 -17.65 9.58
C GLU A 83 10.32 -16.37 10.18
N ASP A 84 9.85 -15.20 9.71
CA ASP A 84 10.28 -13.91 10.23
C ASP A 84 9.95 -13.72 11.71
N ILE A 85 8.80 -14.20 12.16
CA ILE A 85 8.45 -14.20 13.60
C ILE A 85 9.35 -15.16 14.35
N ARG A 86 9.62 -16.38 13.82
CA ARG A 86 10.55 -17.33 14.43
C ARG A 86 11.95 -16.76 14.58
N LYS A 87 12.42 -15.96 13.61
CA LYS A 87 13.70 -15.25 13.68
C LYS A 87 13.67 -14.06 14.66
N ALA A 88 12.53 -13.37 14.75
CA ALA A 88 12.38 -12.19 15.60
C ALA A 88 12.31 -12.54 17.10
N VAL A 89 11.68 -13.66 17.49
CA VAL A 89 11.47 -14.03 18.90
C VAL A 89 12.75 -14.14 19.71
N PRO A 90 13.83 -14.83 19.26
CA PRO A 90 15.11 -14.86 19.99
C PRO A 90 15.70 -13.46 20.19
N ILE A 91 15.66 -12.62 19.15
CA ILE A 91 16.19 -11.25 19.17
C ILE A 91 15.40 -10.39 20.18
N ILE A 92 14.06 -10.50 20.19
CA ILE A 92 13.21 -9.80 21.15
C ILE A 92 13.53 -10.25 22.58
N LYS A 93 13.77 -11.56 22.81
CA LYS A 93 14.18 -12.06 24.12
C LYS A 93 15.55 -11.49 24.55
N ASP A 94 16.48 -11.33 23.65
CA ASP A 94 17.80 -10.72 23.94
C ASP A 94 17.65 -9.20 24.22
N ILE A 95 16.77 -8.51 23.51
CA ILE A 95 16.42 -7.11 23.80
C ILE A 95 15.79 -7.00 25.21
N LEU A 96 14.85 -7.87 25.57
CA LEU A 96 14.24 -7.88 26.92
C LEU A 96 15.28 -8.14 28.03
N LYS A 97 16.25 -9.05 27.80
CA LYS A 97 17.38 -9.27 28.74
C LYS A 97 18.21 -8.01 28.89
N ALA A 98 18.51 -7.31 27.80
CA ALA A 98 19.23 -6.04 27.84
C ALA A 98 18.42 -4.93 28.55
N TYR A 99 17.09 -4.91 28.41
CA TYR A 99 16.23 -4.08 29.24
C TYR A 99 16.13 -4.51 30.71
N ARG A 100 16.66 -5.71 31.04
CA ARG A 100 16.51 -6.37 32.35
C ARG A 100 15.03 -6.58 32.73
N ILE A 101 14.18 -6.83 31.73
CA ILE A 101 12.78 -7.15 31.93
C ILE A 101 12.62 -8.67 31.98
N PRO A 102 11.99 -9.23 33.02
CA PRO A 102 11.79 -10.65 33.18
C PRO A 102 10.98 -11.27 32.03
N ILE A 103 11.47 -12.38 31.51
CA ILE A 103 10.77 -13.25 30.56
C ILE A 103 10.06 -14.32 31.37
N LEU A 104 8.73 -14.35 31.26
CA LEU A 104 7.85 -15.27 32.00
C LEU A 104 7.44 -16.40 31.05
N GLN A 105 7.83 -17.62 31.38
CA GLN A 105 7.51 -18.81 30.58
C GLN A 105 7.48 -20.03 31.49
N VAL A 106 6.43 -20.84 31.38
CA VAL A 106 6.26 -22.10 32.13
C VAL A 106 5.89 -23.20 31.15
N ASP A 107 6.67 -24.30 31.14
CA ASP A 107 6.41 -25.41 30.25
C ASP A 107 5.03 -26.06 30.54
N GLY A 108 4.28 -26.38 29.49
CA GLY A 108 2.96 -26.95 29.56
C GLY A 108 1.80 -25.96 29.74
N PHE A 109 2.11 -24.64 29.91
CA PHE A 109 1.11 -23.56 30.06
C PHE A 109 1.33 -22.45 29.05
N GLU A 110 0.26 -21.88 28.54
CA GLU A 110 0.30 -20.77 27.59
C GLU A 110 0.61 -19.44 28.30
N ALA A 111 1.01 -18.42 27.54
CA ALA A 111 1.31 -17.10 28.09
C ALA A 111 0.13 -16.47 28.84
N ASP A 112 -1.10 -16.73 28.37
CA ASP A 112 -2.34 -16.27 29.01
C ASP A 112 -2.55 -16.86 30.41
N ASP A 113 -2.22 -18.15 30.61
CA ASP A 113 -2.27 -18.82 31.90
C ASP A 113 -1.25 -18.24 32.89
N VAL A 114 -0.03 -17.98 32.41
CA VAL A 114 1.03 -17.35 33.23
C VAL A 114 0.64 -15.93 33.63
N ILE A 115 0.15 -15.13 32.71
CA ILE A 115 -0.34 -13.77 32.97
C ILE A 115 -1.55 -13.81 33.90
N GLY A 116 -2.51 -14.70 33.62
CA GLY A 116 -3.72 -14.89 34.45
C GLY A 116 -3.39 -15.22 35.89
N THR A 117 -2.44 -16.12 36.13
CA THR A 117 -1.99 -16.50 37.46
C THR A 117 -1.38 -15.34 38.21
N LEU A 118 -0.39 -14.66 37.60
CA LEU A 118 0.30 -13.53 38.23
C LEU A 118 -0.61 -12.30 38.42
N ALA A 119 -1.49 -12.02 37.46
CA ALA A 119 -2.45 -10.92 37.56
C ALA A 119 -3.45 -11.15 38.70
N THR A 120 -3.92 -12.41 38.87
CA THR A 120 -4.82 -12.78 39.97
C THR A 120 -4.13 -12.65 41.31
N GLN A 121 -2.89 -13.15 41.44
CA GLN A 121 -2.10 -13.02 42.70
C GLN A 121 -1.86 -11.55 43.03
N ALA A 122 -1.41 -10.72 42.06
CA ALA A 122 -1.18 -9.29 42.27
C ALA A 122 -2.47 -8.52 42.61
N GLY A 123 -3.57 -8.84 41.93
CA GLY A 123 -4.87 -8.23 42.21
C GLY A 123 -5.38 -8.54 43.64
N ALA A 124 -5.14 -9.75 44.15
CA ALA A 124 -5.47 -10.14 45.54
C ALA A 124 -4.64 -9.39 46.60
N GLU A 125 -3.40 -9.01 46.25
CA GLU A 125 -2.54 -8.17 47.07
C GLU A 125 -2.85 -6.66 46.94
N GLY A 126 -3.87 -6.29 46.16
CA GLY A 126 -4.26 -4.89 45.95
C GLY A 126 -3.37 -4.12 44.99
N ILE A 127 -2.53 -4.80 44.18
CA ILE A 127 -1.63 -4.20 43.21
C ILE A 127 -2.39 -3.92 41.91
N LYS A 128 -2.35 -2.67 41.43
CA LYS A 128 -2.95 -2.34 40.13
C LYS A 128 -2.16 -2.99 38.98
N THR A 129 -2.81 -3.97 38.34
CA THR A 129 -2.20 -4.81 37.31
C THR A 129 -2.87 -4.57 35.95
N PHE A 130 -2.06 -4.32 34.95
CA PHE A 130 -2.48 -4.07 33.58
C PHE A 130 -1.96 -5.19 32.66
N MET A 131 -2.87 -5.91 32.04
CA MET A 131 -2.55 -6.96 31.06
C MET A 131 -2.56 -6.35 29.66
N LEU A 132 -1.39 -6.21 29.05
CA LEU A 132 -1.25 -5.65 27.71
C LEU A 132 -1.43 -6.75 26.66
N THR A 133 -2.62 -6.84 26.12
CA THR A 133 -3.00 -7.80 25.09
C THR A 133 -4.20 -7.28 24.28
N PRO A 134 -4.32 -7.56 22.97
CA PRO A 134 -5.53 -7.35 22.20
C PRO A 134 -6.59 -8.45 22.40
N ASP A 135 -6.24 -9.54 23.08
CA ASP A 135 -7.09 -10.72 23.21
C ASP A 135 -8.30 -10.47 24.12
N LYS A 136 -9.47 -10.90 23.64
CA LYS A 136 -10.76 -10.77 24.33
C LYS A 136 -10.90 -11.71 25.53
N ASP A 137 -10.17 -12.83 25.50
CA ASP A 137 -10.32 -13.92 26.48
C ASP A 137 -9.83 -13.50 27.86
N TYR A 138 -8.90 -12.55 27.93
CA TYR A 138 -8.46 -11.92 29.18
C TYR A 138 -9.57 -11.15 29.93
N GLY A 139 -10.73 -10.93 29.29
CA GLY A 139 -11.89 -10.32 29.95
C GLY A 139 -12.35 -11.06 31.22
N GLN A 140 -12.14 -12.40 31.27
CA GLN A 140 -12.47 -13.25 32.42
C GLN A 140 -11.63 -12.96 33.68
N LEU A 141 -10.46 -12.35 33.51
CA LEU A 141 -9.51 -12.05 34.61
C LEU A 141 -9.68 -10.66 35.20
N VAL A 142 -10.50 -9.81 34.57
CA VAL A 142 -10.68 -8.42 34.97
C VAL A 142 -11.41 -8.30 36.31
N SER A 143 -10.82 -7.54 37.23
CA SER A 143 -11.34 -7.29 38.58
C SER A 143 -11.11 -5.82 39.01
N GLU A 144 -11.37 -5.47 40.27
CA GLU A 144 -11.15 -4.11 40.81
C GLU A 144 -9.69 -3.63 40.69
N ASN A 145 -8.72 -4.56 40.70
CA ASN A 145 -7.29 -4.26 40.62
C ASN A 145 -6.64 -4.79 39.34
N VAL A 146 -7.34 -5.56 38.50
CA VAL A 146 -6.81 -6.18 37.27
C VAL A 146 -7.55 -5.63 36.06
N PHE A 147 -6.81 -5.06 35.11
CA PHE A 147 -7.34 -4.36 33.95
C PHE A 147 -6.75 -4.91 32.66
N ILE A 148 -7.54 -4.93 31.56
CA ILE A 148 -6.99 -5.08 30.22
C ILE A 148 -6.51 -3.70 29.75
N PHE A 149 -5.28 -3.66 29.24
CA PHE A 149 -4.71 -2.50 28.57
C PHE A 149 -4.49 -2.85 27.11
N ARG A 150 -5.34 -2.36 26.21
CA ARG A 150 -5.30 -2.79 24.83
C ARG A 150 -5.12 -1.67 23.83
N PRO A 151 -4.40 -1.92 22.72
CA PRO A 151 -4.21 -0.94 21.64
C PRO A 151 -5.52 -0.66 20.90
N ARG A 152 -5.78 0.62 20.59
CA ARG A 152 -6.93 1.05 19.77
C ARG A 152 -6.62 1.02 18.27
N HIS A 153 -7.66 0.86 17.44
CA HIS A 153 -7.58 1.18 16.02
C HIS A 153 -7.46 2.71 15.85
N GLY A 154 -6.39 3.17 15.18
CA GLY A 154 -6.12 4.62 15.01
C GLY A 154 -5.13 5.21 16.01
N GLY A 155 -4.52 4.37 16.87
CA GLY A 155 -3.47 4.76 17.83
C GLY A 155 -3.95 4.94 19.26
N GLY A 156 -2.99 4.86 20.19
CA GLY A 156 -3.24 4.91 21.64
C GLY A 156 -3.77 3.60 22.23
N TYR A 157 -4.09 3.65 23.52
CA TYR A 157 -4.57 2.50 24.30
C TYR A 157 -5.89 2.81 24.98
N GLU A 158 -6.64 1.75 25.32
CA GLU A 158 -7.79 1.82 26.23
C GLU A 158 -7.58 0.89 27.41
N THR A 159 -7.99 1.35 28.58
CA THR A 159 -8.04 0.54 29.81
C THR A 159 -9.46 0.04 30.01
N MET A 160 -9.62 -1.28 30.17
CA MET A 160 -10.92 -1.89 30.39
C MET A 160 -10.95 -2.52 31.78
N GLY A 161 -11.79 -1.99 32.64
CA GLY A 161 -12.13 -2.55 33.94
C GLY A 161 -13.41 -3.41 33.90
N PRO A 162 -13.92 -3.87 35.04
CA PRO A 162 -15.12 -4.75 35.10
C PRO A 162 -16.34 -4.14 34.39
N LYS A 163 -16.57 -2.85 34.55
CA LYS A 163 -17.69 -2.15 33.94
C LYS A 163 -17.60 -2.16 32.41
N GLU A 164 -16.45 -1.77 31.88
CA GLU A 164 -16.20 -1.67 30.42
C GLU A 164 -16.29 -3.05 29.75
N VAL A 165 -15.81 -4.10 30.41
CA VAL A 165 -15.93 -5.50 29.93
C VAL A 165 -17.39 -5.94 29.89
N CYS A 166 -18.15 -5.73 30.98
CA CYS A 166 -19.56 -6.10 31.05
C CYS A 166 -20.41 -5.34 30.03
N GLU A 167 -20.21 -4.03 29.87
CA GLU A 167 -20.92 -3.19 28.91
C GLU A 167 -20.60 -3.62 27.46
N LYS A 168 -19.34 -3.90 27.16
CA LYS A 168 -18.90 -4.27 25.83
C LYS A 168 -19.48 -5.60 25.35
N TYR A 169 -19.52 -6.60 26.21
CA TYR A 169 -19.99 -7.94 25.84
C TYR A 169 -21.47 -8.17 26.21
N GLY A 170 -22.12 -7.21 26.88
CA GLY A 170 -23.52 -7.30 27.29
C GLY A 170 -23.78 -8.41 28.31
N ILE A 171 -22.81 -8.68 29.19
CA ILE A 171 -22.82 -9.78 30.19
C ILE A 171 -22.92 -9.25 31.62
N PRO A 172 -23.43 -10.05 32.57
CA PRO A 172 -23.70 -9.58 33.95
C PRO A 172 -22.45 -9.50 34.82
N SER A 173 -21.36 -10.19 34.47
CA SER A 173 -20.09 -10.20 35.21
C SER A 173 -18.93 -10.58 34.29
N THR A 174 -17.70 -10.27 34.71
CA THR A 174 -16.47 -10.60 33.96
C THR A 174 -16.25 -12.11 33.84
N ASN A 175 -16.64 -12.89 34.83
CA ASN A 175 -16.56 -14.36 34.78
C ASN A 175 -17.44 -14.95 33.68
N ALA A 176 -18.53 -14.31 33.30
CA ALA A 176 -19.41 -14.75 32.21
C ALA A 176 -18.76 -14.68 30.81
N VAL A 177 -17.56 -14.11 30.69
CA VAL A 177 -16.75 -14.18 29.46
C VAL A 177 -16.44 -15.63 29.10
N ILE A 178 -16.10 -16.49 30.09
CA ILE A 178 -15.83 -17.90 29.86
C ILE A 178 -17.08 -18.60 29.30
N ASP A 179 -18.23 -18.37 29.96
CA ASP A 179 -19.50 -18.93 29.55
C ASP A 179 -19.89 -18.49 28.11
N LEU A 180 -19.65 -17.23 27.78
CA LEU A 180 -19.88 -16.68 26.45
C LEU A 180 -19.03 -17.40 25.39
N LEU A 181 -17.73 -17.55 25.64
CA LEU A 181 -16.79 -18.20 24.75
C LEU A 181 -17.11 -19.69 24.58
N ALA A 182 -17.47 -20.36 25.66
CA ALA A 182 -17.80 -21.77 25.62
C ALA A 182 -19.07 -22.06 24.80
N LEU A 183 -20.06 -21.16 24.81
CA LEU A 183 -21.26 -21.30 23.97
C LEU A 183 -20.97 -20.95 22.49
N MET A 184 -20.16 -19.94 22.24
CA MET A 184 -19.88 -19.48 20.86
C MET A 184 -18.88 -20.37 20.14
N GLY A 185 -17.98 -21.01 20.89
CA GLY A 185 -16.77 -21.59 20.34
C GLY A 185 -15.80 -20.53 19.84
N ASP A 186 -14.62 -20.96 19.43
CA ASP A 186 -13.66 -20.10 18.77
C ASP A 186 -13.02 -20.79 17.56
N SER A 187 -13.24 -20.23 16.37
CA SER A 187 -12.68 -20.78 15.14
C SER A 187 -11.17 -20.52 14.99
N ALA A 188 -10.62 -19.54 15.71
CA ALA A 188 -9.19 -19.25 15.69
C ALA A 188 -8.40 -20.26 16.52
N ASP A 189 -8.99 -20.72 17.61
CA ASP A 189 -8.42 -21.71 18.53
C ASP A 189 -9.00 -23.11 18.31
N ASN A 190 -9.92 -23.22 17.36
CA ASN A 190 -10.53 -24.48 16.92
C ASN A 190 -11.21 -25.29 18.05
N PHE A 191 -12.01 -24.62 18.90
CA PHE A 191 -12.88 -25.31 19.81
C PHE A 191 -14.37 -25.11 19.45
N PRO A 192 -15.22 -26.18 19.65
CA PRO A 192 -16.47 -26.32 18.91
C PRO A 192 -17.60 -25.38 19.32
N GLY A 193 -17.73 -25.04 20.60
CA GLY A 193 -18.90 -24.34 21.13
C GLY A 193 -20.21 -25.11 20.93
N CYS A 194 -21.34 -24.42 20.97
CA CYS A 194 -22.64 -24.96 20.61
C CYS A 194 -22.97 -24.59 19.15
N PRO A 195 -23.07 -25.55 18.22
CA PRO A 195 -23.29 -25.27 16.79
C PRO A 195 -24.53 -24.42 16.52
N GLY A 196 -24.30 -23.23 15.87
CA GLY A 196 -25.36 -22.29 15.54
C GLY A 196 -25.77 -21.33 16.66
N VAL A 197 -25.03 -21.33 17.78
CA VAL A 197 -25.12 -20.29 18.81
C VAL A 197 -24.05 -19.22 18.52
N GLY A 198 -24.46 -18.08 18.03
CA GLY A 198 -23.59 -16.91 17.86
C GLY A 198 -23.70 -15.96 19.04
N GLU A 199 -22.87 -14.91 19.05
CA GLU A 199 -22.70 -13.94 20.14
C GLU A 199 -24.02 -13.44 20.73
N LYS A 200 -24.97 -12.96 19.89
CA LYS A 200 -26.27 -12.47 20.37
C LYS A 200 -27.09 -13.51 21.10
N THR A 201 -27.04 -14.74 20.64
CA THR A 201 -27.76 -15.86 21.27
C THR A 201 -27.09 -16.28 22.56
N ALA A 202 -25.76 -16.39 22.58
CA ALA A 202 -24.97 -16.70 23.76
C ALA A 202 -25.16 -15.63 24.85
N VAL A 203 -25.07 -14.36 24.54
CA VAL A 203 -25.33 -13.23 25.47
C VAL A 203 -26.74 -13.35 26.07
N LYS A 204 -27.76 -13.64 25.23
CA LYS A 204 -29.14 -13.82 25.73
C LYS A 204 -29.24 -14.98 26.70
N LEU A 205 -28.66 -16.15 26.38
CA LEU A 205 -28.68 -17.33 27.23
C LEU A 205 -27.94 -17.06 28.56
N ILE A 206 -26.80 -16.44 28.54
CA ILE A 206 -26.03 -16.11 29.74
C ILE A 206 -26.79 -15.13 30.64
N ASN A 207 -27.43 -14.10 30.05
CA ASN A 207 -28.25 -13.18 30.87
C ASN A 207 -29.52 -13.84 31.43
N GLU A 208 -30.07 -14.87 30.79
CA GLU A 208 -31.28 -15.59 31.25
C GLU A 208 -30.95 -16.66 32.27
N PHE A 209 -29.87 -17.43 32.08
CA PHE A 209 -29.51 -18.59 32.90
C PHE A 209 -28.35 -18.35 33.87
N GLY A 210 -27.59 -17.28 33.69
CA GLY A 210 -26.48 -16.83 34.54
C GLY A 210 -25.15 -17.54 34.27
N SER A 211 -25.14 -18.86 34.00
CA SER A 211 -23.93 -19.63 33.69
C SER A 211 -24.23 -20.85 32.81
N ILE A 212 -23.20 -21.43 32.23
CA ILE A 212 -23.31 -22.69 31.47
C ILE A 212 -23.81 -23.85 32.32
N SER A 213 -23.36 -23.98 33.56
CA SER A 213 -23.81 -25.01 34.47
C SER A 213 -25.33 -24.92 34.70
N SER A 214 -25.81 -23.73 35.00
CA SER A 214 -27.25 -23.46 35.17
C SER A 214 -28.04 -23.64 33.86
N LEU A 215 -27.47 -23.25 32.73
CA LEU A 215 -28.07 -23.44 31.41
C LEU A 215 -28.26 -24.94 31.08
N ILE A 216 -27.27 -25.78 31.35
CA ILE A 216 -27.32 -27.23 31.10
C ILE A 216 -28.35 -27.88 32.04
N GLU A 217 -28.33 -27.53 33.32
CA GLU A 217 -29.31 -28.07 34.32
C GLU A 217 -30.76 -27.66 33.99
N ARG A 218 -30.95 -26.47 33.45
CA ARG A 218 -32.26 -25.91 33.11
C ARG A 218 -32.54 -25.92 31.60
N SER A 219 -31.89 -26.79 30.84
CA SER A 219 -32.03 -26.87 29.37
C SER A 219 -33.49 -27.05 28.91
N SER A 220 -34.32 -27.72 29.77
CA SER A 220 -35.74 -27.90 29.55
C SER A 220 -36.56 -26.61 29.45
N GLU A 221 -36.05 -25.50 29.95
CA GLU A 221 -36.69 -24.16 29.87
C GLU A 221 -36.40 -23.48 28.53
N ILE A 222 -35.41 -23.92 27.77
CA ILE A 222 -35.05 -23.37 26.44
C ILE A 222 -36.11 -23.81 25.43
N LYS A 223 -36.59 -22.90 24.59
CA LYS A 223 -37.66 -23.17 23.60
C LYS A 223 -37.10 -23.56 22.22
N GLY A 224 -37.79 -24.55 21.59
CA GLY A 224 -37.57 -24.89 20.18
C GLY A 224 -36.24 -25.60 19.90
N LYS A 225 -35.76 -25.52 18.66
CA LYS A 225 -34.53 -26.20 18.17
C LYS A 225 -33.27 -25.85 18.94
N LEU A 226 -33.25 -24.73 19.65
CA LEU A 226 -32.11 -24.32 20.44
C LEU A 226 -31.89 -25.23 21.64
N ARG A 227 -32.98 -25.73 22.25
CA ARG A 227 -32.94 -26.73 23.31
C ARG A 227 -32.26 -28.02 22.83
N GLU A 228 -32.74 -28.56 21.70
CA GLU A 228 -32.21 -29.79 21.11
C GLU A 228 -30.70 -29.66 20.90
N LYS A 229 -30.25 -28.53 20.33
CA LYS A 229 -28.85 -28.26 20.09
C LYS A 229 -28.01 -28.20 21.37
N VAL A 230 -28.50 -27.52 22.41
CA VAL A 230 -27.78 -27.42 23.69
C VAL A 230 -27.68 -28.81 24.33
N GLU A 231 -28.76 -29.60 24.33
CA GLU A 231 -28.78 -30.95 24.89
C GLU A 231 -27.90 -31.93 24.10
N GLU A 232 -27.83 -31.82 22.76
CA GLU A 232 -26.99 -32.66 21.91
C GLU A 232 -25.48 -32.34 22.03
N HIS A 233 -25.11 -31.07 22.33
CA HIS A 233 -23.74 -30.59 22.34
C HIS A 233 -23.21 -30.25 23.75
N VAL A 234 -23.73 -30.86 24.79
CA VAL A 234 -23.32 -30.62 26.18
C VAL A 234 -21.82 -30.90 26.38
N ASP A 235 -21.30 -31.96 25.79
CA ASP A 235 -19.88 -32.31 25.91
C ASP A 235 -18.98 -31.33 25.15
N ASP A 236 -19.40 -30.86 23.97
CA ASP A 236 -18.70 -29.85 23.19
C ASP A 236 -18.65 -28.51 23.94
N ILE A 237 -19.76 -28.11 24.59
CA ILE A 237 -19.84 -26.90 25.40
C ILE A 237 -18.92 -27.02 26.63
N LYS A 238 -18.90 -28.16 27.32
CA LYS A 238 -18.01 -28.40 28.47
C LYS A 238 -16.54 -28.42 28.06
N MET A 239 -16.21 -29.02 26.91
CA MET A 239 -14.85 -29.01 26.36
C MET A 239 -14.44 -27.57 26.01
N SER A 240 -15.31 -26.82 25.37
CA SER A 240 -15.07 -25.42 25.03
C SER A 240 -14.90 -24.53 26.25
N TYR A 241 -15.67 -24.78 27.31
CA TYR A 241 -15.51 -24.12 28.61
C TYR A 241 -14.12 -24.39 29.21
N PHE A 242 -13.69 -25.66 29.21
CA PHE A 242 -12.35 -26.05 29.67
C PHE A 242 -11.24 -25.37 28.83
N LEU A 243 -11.37 -25.35 27.53
CA LEU A 243 -10.37 -24.74 26.61
C LEU A 243 -10.32 -23.22 26.70
N ALA A 244 -11.47 -22.56 26.88
CA ALA A 244 -11.58 -21.10 27.01
C ALA A 244 -11.14 -20.58 28.39
N THR A 245 -11.09 -21.45 29.41
CA THR A 245 -10.71 -21.05 30.75
C THR A 245 -9.21 -20.83 30.87
N ILE A 246 -8.83 -19.58 31.21
CA ILE A 246 -7.44 -19.22 31.53
C ILE A 246 -7.16 -19.74 32.97
N LYS A 247 -6.10 -20.56 33.10
CA LYS A 247 -5.68 -21.07 34.38
C LYS A 247 -5.03 -19.97 35.23
N THR A 248 -5.39 -19.97 36.53
CA THR A 248 -4.85 -19.02 37.51
C THR A 248 -4.05 -19.69 38.61
N ASP A 249 -3.73 -20.98 38.39
CA ASP A 249 -3.02 -21.87 39.34
C ASP A 249 -1.75 -22.49 38.74
N VAL A 250 -1.16 -21.80 37.74
CA VAL A 250 0.14 -22.18 37.15
C VAL A 250 1.21 -22.23 38.26
N PRO A 251 2.17 -23.19 38.24
CA PRO A 251 3.22 -23.28 39.25
C PRO A 251 4.27 -22.14 39.10
N ILE A 252 3.81 -20.90 39.20
CA ILE A 252 4.61 -19.69 39.23
C ILE A 252 4.14 -18.80 40.37
N ALA A 253 5.09 -18.27 41.13
CA ALA A 253 4.80 -17.35 42.24
C ALA A 253 5.06 -15.88 41.78
N LEU A 254 4.22 -14.99 42.26
CA LEU A 254 4.42 -13.55 42.08
C LEU A 254 5.68 -13.10 42.89
N ASP A 255 6.72 -12.74 42.18
CA ASP A 255 7.93 -12.16 42.75
C ASP A 255 8.06 -10.70 42.31
N MET A 256 7.59 -9.79 43.15
CA MET A 256 7.59 -8.36 42.87
C MET A 256 9.01 -7.77 42.80
N GLU A 257 9.99 -8.36 43.49
CA GLU A 257 11.38 -7.87 43.41
C GLU A 257 12.00 -8.21 42.04
N SER A 258 11.73 -9.40 41.50
CA SER A 258 12.20 -9.78 40.18
C SER A 258 11.50 -9.01 39.04
N LEU A 259 10.22 -8.63 39.24
CA LEU A 259 9.43 -7.85 38.27
C LEU A 259 9.68 -6.35 38.33
N LYS A 260 10.45 -5.87 39.32
CA LYS A 260 10.72 -4.44 39.48
C LYS A 260 11.45 -3.88 38.28
N LEU A 261 10.92 -2.79 37.73
CA LEU A 261 11.58 -2.10 36.64
C LEU A 261 12.90 -1.48 37.10
N VAL A 262 13.98 -1.85 36.47
CA VAL A 262 15.34 -1.37 36.71
C VAL A 262 15.93 -0.74 35.46
N GLU A 263 16.99 0.07 35.60
CA GLU A 263 17.67 0.70 34.46
C GLU A 263 18.22 -0.38 33.50
N PRO A 264 18.03 -0.18 32.20
CA PRO A 264 18.49 -1.12 31.18
C PRO A 264 20.03 -1.17 31.09
N ASN A 265 20.55 -2.25 30.50
CA ASN A 265 21.95 -2.32 30.08
C ASN A 265 22.12 -1.57 28.77
N GLU A 266 22.47 -0.26 28.86
CA GLU A 266 22.59 0.64 27.71
C GLU A 266 23.63 0.16 26.68
N GLU A 267 24.71 -0.49 27.12
CA GLU A 267 25.78 -1.00 26.23
C GLU A 267 25.26 -2.16 25.36
N GLU A 268 24.59 -3.13 25.96
CA GLU A 268 24.01 -4.29 25.24
C GLU A 268 22.87 -3.85 24.32
N LEU A 269 21.98 -2.98 24.78
CA LEU A 269 20.94 -2.41 23.95
C LEU A 269 21.50 -1.65 22.74
N GLY A 270 22.56 -0.87 22.96
CA GLY A 270 23.24 -0.13 21.90
C GLY A 270 23.83 -1.06 20.83
N LYS A 271 24.43 -2.18 21.24
CA LYS A 271 24.95 -3.21 20.31
C LYS A 271 23.80 -3.84 19.49
N LEU A 272 22.73 -4.28 20.15
CA LEU A 272 21.58 -4.90 19.51
C LEU A 272 20.91 -3.93 18.53
N PHE A 273 20.67 -2.68 18.92
CA PHE A 273 20.05 -1.68 18.05
C PHE A 273 20.96 -1.28 16.88
N THR A 274 22.26 -1.29 17.05
CA THR A 274 23.22 -1.07 15.95
C THR A 274 23.19 -2.22 14.96
N GLU A 275 23.15 -3.47 15.43
CA GLU A 275 23.04 -4.65 14.57
C GLU A 275 21.73 -4.74 13.81
N LEU A 276 20.64 -4.25 14.40
CA LEU A 276 19.31 -4.19 13.82
C LEU A 276 19.07 -2.94 12.97
N GLU A 277 20.02 -1.99 12.99
CA GLU A 277 19.92 -0.69 12.30
C GLU A 277 18.80 0.22 12.86
N PHE A 278 18.49 0.09 14.15
CA PHE A 278 17.48 0.86 14.85
C PHE A 278 18.03 2.19 15.42
N LYS A 279 18.64 3.03 14.56
CA LYS A 279 19.27 4.29 15.00
C LYS A 279 18.31 5.20 15.79
N SER A 280 17.12 5.45 15.24
CA SER A 280 16.11 6.32 15.90
C SER A 280 15.61 5.76 17.23
N LEU A 281 15.54 4.42 17.37
CA LEU A 281 15.16 3.78 18.62
C LEU A 281 16.30 3.85 19.65
N ALA A 282 17.55 3.63 19.21
CA ALA A 282 18.75 3.78 20.03
C ALA A 282 18.88 5.20 20.58
N ASP A 283 18.72 6.20 19.73
CA ASP A 283 18.79 7.61 20.12
C ASP A 283 17.72 8.00 21.14
N ARG A 284 16.52 7.44 20.99
CA ARG A 284 15.37 7.68 21.86
C ARG A 284 15.52 7.08 23.28
N ILE A 285 16.24 5.94 23.37
CA ILE A 285 16.30 5.13 24.59
C ILE A 285 17.62 5.36 25.35
N LEU A 286 18.74 5.51 24.61
CA LEU A 286 20.10 5.50 25.18
C LEU A 286 20.68 6.90 25.44
N LYS A 287 20.14 7.98 24.81
CA LYS A 287 20.60 9.34 25.11
C LYS A 287 19.88 9.88 26.33
N LYS A 288 20.59 9.99 27.46
CA LYS A 288 20.10 10.72 28.65
C LYS A 288 19.94 12.22 28.33
N PRO A 289 18.86 12.88 28.72
CA PRO A 289 18.77 14.33 28.65
C PRO A 289 19.93 14.94 29.45
N GLN A 290 20.84 15.67 28.76
CA GLN A 290 21.85 16.45 29.46
C GLN A 290 21.13 17.47 30.31
N LYS A 291 21.27 17.37 31.65
CA LYS A 291 20.83 18.44 32.54
C LYS A 291 21.56 19.71 32.12
N PRO A 292 20.85 20.83 31.94
CA PRO A 292 21.51 22.10 31.64
C PRO A 292 22.52 22.42 32.74
N GLN A 293 23.80 22.53 32.40
CA GLN A 293 24.83 23.07 33.29
C GLN A 293 24.52 24.55 33.47
N ILE A 294 24.10 24.91 34.65
CA ILE A 294 23.97 26.29 35.08
C ILE A 294 25.39 26.89 35.11
N PRO A 295 25.68 27.94 34.32
CA PRO A 295 26.94 28.63 34.46
C PRO A 295 27.00 29.27 35.87
N ALA A 296 28.04 28.98 36.62
CA ALA A 296 28.31 29.62 37.90
C ALA A 296 28.78 31.03 37.64
N ASN A 297 27.87 31.99 37.42
CA ASN A 297 28.08 33.43 37.69
C ASN A 297 26.71 34.05 37.90
N GLY A 298 26.44 34.35 39.19
CA GLY A 298 25.22 34.96 39.65
C GLY A 298 25.08 36.41 39.19
N GLN A 299 24.01 36.66 38.49
CA GLN A 299 23.32 37.97 38.51
C GLN A 299 21.84 37.69 38.21
N LEU A 300 21.02 37.89 39.25
CA LEU A 300 19.56 37.86 39.20
C LEU A 300 19.11 39.16 38.51
N ASP A 301 18.50 39.05 37.34
CA ASP A 301 17.75 40.15 36.73
C ASP A 301 16.30 40.10 37.20
N LEU A 302 15.88 41.19 37.90
CA LEU A 302 14.69 41.24 38.74
C LEU A 302 13.42 41.71 37.99
N PHE A 303 13.43 41.78 36.65
CA PHE A 303 12.30 42.19 35.81
C PHE A 303 12.07 41.26 34.61
N ALA A 304 11.79 40.00 34.85
CA ALA A 304 11.23 39.13 33.84
C ALA A 304 9.81 38.75 34.26
N GLU A 305 8.83 39.34 33.59
CA GLU A 305 7.44 38.89 33.69
C GLU A 305 7.32 37.41 33.22
N PHE A 306 6.68 36.59 34.06
CA PHE A 306 6.41 35.20 33.80
C PHE A 306 5.31 35.08 32.72
N PRO A 307 5.55 34.49 31.58
CA PRO A 307 4.43 34.05 30.74
C PRO A 307 3.82 32.78 31.32
N VAL A 308 2.53 32.77 31.33
CA VAL A 308 1.66 31.65 31.74
C VAL A 308 2.03 30.42 30.94
N SER A 309 2.42 29.36 31.63
CA SER A 309 2.74 28.08 31.03
C SER A 309 1.52 27.45 30.35
N GLU A 310 1.48 27.46 29.06
CA GLU A 310 0.71 26.46 28.30
C GLU A 310 1.32 25.07 28.54
N VAL A 311 0.44 24.12 28.77
CA VAL A 311 0.80 22.72 29.04
C VAL A 311 1.45 22.14 27.79
N ASP A 312 2.77 22.06 27.81
CA ASP A 312 3.57 21.41 26.78
C ASP A 312 3.28 19.89 26.83
N THR A 313 2.54 19.38 25.85
CA THR A 313 2.42 17.96 25.59
C THR A 313 3.71 17.49 24.91
N GLY A 314 4.78 17.36 25.70
CA GLY A 314 6.12 17.00 25.24
C GLY A 314 6.16 15.67 24.50
N LYS A 315 6.19 15.72 23.19
CA LYS A 315 6.75 14.68 22.36
C LYS A 315 8.27 14.77 22.43
N ASN A 316 8.91 14.04 23.33
CA ASN A 316 10.35 13.85 23.29
C ASN A 316 10.69 12.90 22.13
N SER A 317 10.78 13.44 20.91
CA SER A 317 11.37 12.75 19.77
C SER A 317 12.88 12.99 19.78
N SER A 318 13.68 11.94 19.61
CA SER A 318 15.15 12.05 19.47
C SER A 318 15.58 12.51 18.07
N PHE A 319 14.64 12.82 17.19
CA PHE A 319 14.89 13.45 15.90
C PHE A 319 15.32 14.91 16.11
N GLU A 320 16.28 15.35 15.30
CA GLU A 320 16.43 16.77 15.06
C GLU A 320 15.12 17.34 14.51
N SER A 321 14.86 18.58 14.77
CA SER A 321 13.66 19.27 14.31
C SER A 321 13.98 20.77 14.16
N LEU A 322 13.07 21.53 13.61
CA LEU A 322 13.24 22.97 13.49
C LEU A 322 13.64 23.63 14.83
N LYS A 323 13.06 23.16 15.95
CA LYS A 323 13.35 23.69 17.29
C LYS A 323 14.75 23.37 17.82
N THR A 324 15.38 22.30 17.33
CA THR A 324 16.66 21.81 17.83
C THR A 324 17.83 22.07 16.87
N THR A 325 17.54 22.38 15.61
CA THR A 325 18.54 22.58 14.55
C THR A 325 18.76 24.08 14.29
N PRO A 326 19.97 24.61 14.42
CA PRO A 326 20.25 26.00 14.04
C PRO A 326 19.97 26.24 12.56
N HIS A 327 19.17 27.21 12.24
CA HIS A 327 18.77 27.54 10.86
C HIS A 327 18.60 29.06 10.68
N ASN A 328 18.57 29.51 9.44
CA ASN A 328 18.37 30.89 9.03
C ASN A 328 17.25 30.97 7.99
N TYR A 329 16.01 30.87 8.45
CA TYR A 329 14.84 30.97 7.59
C TYR A 329 14.29 32.37 7.60
N LYS A 330 13.93 32.93 6.44
CA LYS A 330 13.52 34.31 6.28
C LYS A 330 12.22 34.43 5.50
N LEU A 331 11.30 35.21 6.05
CA LEU A 331 10.15 35.72 5.33
C LEU A 331 10.57 36.96 4.55
N VAL A 332 10.35 36.99 3.24
CA VAL A 332 10.69 38.08 2.33
C VAL A 332 9.42 38.54 1.61
N ASP A 333 8.94 39.76 1.93
CA ASP A 333 7.63 40.25 1.47
C ASP A 333 7.67 41.66 0.85
N ASN A 334 8.86 42.30 0.81
CA ASN A 334 9.00 43.59 0.17
C ASN A 334 9.76 43.52 -1.17
N GLU A 335 9.39 44.33 -2.13
CA GLU A 335 9.84 44.24 -3.51
C GLU A 335 11.35 44.43 -3.69
N GLU A 336 11.99 45.30 -2.88
CA GLU A 336 13.42 45.56 -2.95
C GLU A 336 14.23 44.31 -2.54
N ASP A 337 13.81 43.64 -1.45
CA ASP A 337 14.47 42.45 -0.96
C ASP A 337 14.16 41.22 -1.85
N LEU A 338 12.98 41.14 -2.50
CA LEU A 338 12.67 40.15 -3.53
C LEU A 338 13.64 40.23 -4.73
N LYS A 339 13.94 41.44 -5.22
CA LYS A 339 14.91 41.65 -6.30
C LYS A 339 16.32 41.23 -5.88
N LYS A 340 16.77 41.63 -4.68
CA LYS A 340 18.05 41.19 -4.11
C LYS A 340 18.13 39.69 -3.97
N LEU A 341 17.03 39.03 -3.57
CA LEU A 341 16.92 37.58 -3.44
C LEU A 341 17.03 36.91 -4.81
N CYS A 342 16.37 37.43 -5.85
CA CYS A 342 16.53 36.97 -7.23
C CYS A 342 17.97 37.07 -7.69
N ASP A 343 18.63 38.23 -7.52
CA ASP A 343 20.05 38.42 -7.86
C ASP A 343 20.95 37.41 -7.11
N TYR A 344 20.66 37.14 -5.85
CA TYR A 344 21.38 36.14 -5.05
C TYR A 344 21.23 34.75 -5.63
N PHE A 345 20.01 34.33 -6.02
CA PHE A 345 19.79 33.03 -6.64
C PHE A 345 20.50 32.87 -7.99
N LEU A 346 20.56 33.91 -8.82
CA LEU A 346 21.26 33.89 -10.08
C LEU A 346 22.77 33.68 -9.96
N THR A 347 23.38 33.96 -8.80
CA THR A 347 24.78 33.65 -8.54
C THR A 347 25.04 32.19 -8.17
N ASN A 348 24.00 31.42 -7.91
CA ASN A 348 24.09 30.04 -7.45
C ASN A 348 23.87 29.03 -8.59
N LYS A 349 24.42 27.84 -8.45
CA LYS A 349 24.29 26.74 -9.44
C LYS A 349 23.13 25.79 -9.12
N ILE A 350 22.57 25.89 -7.93
CA ILE A 350 21.52 25.02 -7.42
C ILE A 350 20.47 25.83 -6.70
N LEU A 351 19.22 25.48 -6.90
CA LEU A 351 18.06 26.06 -6.24
C LEU A 351 17.09 24.94 -5.86
N SER A 352 16.92 24.71 -4.59
CA SER A 352 15.77 23.95 -4.09
C SER A 352 14.56 24.86 -4.06
N LEU A 353 13.44 24.35 -4.52
CA LEU A 353 12.18 25.10 -4.60
C LEU A 353 10.99 24.22 -4.18
N ASP A 354 9.99 24.87 -3.64
CA ASP A 354 8.70 24.27 -3.32
C ASP A 354 7.60 25.35 -3.43
N THR A 355 6.35 24.94 -3.66
CA THR A 355 5.22 25.86 -3.80
C THR A 355 4.11 25.54 -2.80
N GLU A 356 3.71 26.53 -2.02
CA GLU A 356 2.52 26.47 -1.19
C GLU A 356 1.28 26.87 -1.97
N THR A 357 0.24 26.07 -1.90
CA THR A 357 -0.93 26.23 -2.77
C THR A 357 -2.26 26.01 -2.06
N THR A 358 -3.36 26.34 -2.76
CA THR A 358 -4.73 26.18 -2.26
C THR A 358 -5.33 24.80 -2.51
N SER A 359 -4.71 23.95 -3.36
CA SER A 359 -5.27 22.68 -3.82
C SER A 359 -4.18 21.67 -4.12
N THR A 360 -4.48 20.39 -3.99
CA THR A 360 -3.63 19.28 -4.46
C THR A 360 -3.77 19.01 -5.96
N SER A 361 -4.77 19.60 -6.64
CA SER A 361 -4.89 19.61 -8.10
C SER A 361 -4.08 20.78 -8.66
N ALA A 362 -2.96 20.50 -9.31
CA ALA A 362 -2.09 21.54 -9.86
C ALA A 362 -2.81 22.44 -10.89
N ILE A 363 -3.77 21.88 -11.64
CA ILE A 363 -4.57 22.61 -12.62
C ILE A 363 -5.37 23.75 -11.96
N ASP A 364 -5.96 23.51 -10.79
CA ASP A 364 -6.83 24.46 -10.11
C ASP A 364 -6.14 25.20 -8.96
N ALA A 365 -4.89 24.85 -8.67
CA ALA A 365 -4.15 25.41 -7.56
C ALA A 365 -3.78 26.88 -7.79
N GLU A 366 -4.01 27.69 -6.77
CA GLU A 366 -3.48 29.04 -6.67
C GLU A 366 -2.28 29.06 -5.73
N LEU A 367 -1.23 29.81 -6.09
CA LEU A 367 -0.06 30.00 -5.25
C LEU A 367 -0.41 30.77 -3.98
N VAL A 368 0.03 30.26 -2.84
CA VAL A 368 0.00 30.91 -1.53
C VAL A 368 1.38 31.41 -1.15
N GLY A 369 2.43 30.73 -1.57
CA GLY A 369 3.80 31.08 -1.34
C GLY A 369 4.79 30.34 -2.20
N LEU A 370 6.02 30.85 -2.22
CA LEU A 370 7.18 30.21 -2.84
C LEU A 370 8.26 30.05 -1.79
N SER A 371 8.87 28.88 -1.71
CA SER A 371 10.00 28.64 -0.82
C SER A 371 11.24 28.24 -1.59
N PHE A 372 12.40 28.65 -1.08
CA PHE A 372 13.67 28.50 -1.77
C PHE A 372 14.80 28.19 -0.81
N ALA A 373 15.73 27.35 -1.22
CA ALA A 373 17.01 27.13 -0.55
C ALA A 373 18.14 26.94 -1.57
N VAL A 374 19.29 27.57 -1.33
CA VAL A 374 20.51 27.39 -2.14
C VAL A 374 21.66 26.79 -1.33
N LYS A 375 21.49 26.76 0.00
CA LYS A 375 22.44 26.24 0.97
C LYS A 375 21.68 25.59 2.13
N GLU A 376 22.22 24.50 2.64
CA GLU A 376 21.65 23.81 3.81
C GLU A 376 21.50 24.75 5.00
N PHE A 377 20.39 24.63 5.72
CA PHE A 377 20.01 25.44 6.90
C PHE A 377 19.77 26.92 6.59
N GLU A 378 19.64 27.32 5.32
CA GLU A 378 19.26 28.66 4.90
C GLU A 378 18.16 28.57 3.86
N ALA A 379 17.00 29.14 4.17
CA ALA A 379 15.86 29.11 3.27
C ALA A 379 15.04 30.43 3.34
N PHE A 380 14.25 30.65 2.31
CA PHE A 380 13.48 31.88 2.12
C PHE A 380 12.04 31.53 1.74
N TYR A 381 11.09 32.20 2.35
CA TYR A 381 9.69 32.11 1.99
C TYR A 381 9.19 33.45 1.46
N VAL A 382 8.50 33.40 0.32
CA VAL A 382 7.89 34.56 -0.35
C VAL A 382 6.38 34.36 -0.39
N PRO A 383 5.59 35.14 0.37
CA PRO A 383 4.14 35.02 0.35
C PRO A 383 3.58 35.55 -0.97
N ILE A 384 2.61 34.84 -1.53
CA ILE A 384 1.91 35.21 -2.76
C ILE A 384 0.48 35.63 -2.43
N PRO A 385 0.08 36.89 -2.73
CA PRO A 385 -1.26 37.39 -2.44
C PRO A 385 -2.33 36.70 -3.32
N ALA A 386 -3.59 36.72 -2.85
CA ALA A 386 -4.71 36.18 -3.61
C ALA A 386 -5.06 37.01 -4.86
N ASN A 387 -4.66 38.28 -4.92
CA ASN A 387 -4.83 39.10 -6.09
C ASN A 387 -3.94 38.60 -7.22
N ARG A 388 -4.54 38.19 -8.34
CA ARG A 388 -3.83 37.55 -9.47
C ARG A 388 -2.77 38.44 -10.11
N GLU A 389 -3.04 39.74 -10.25
CA GLU A 389 -2.09 40.70 -10.88
C GLU A 389 -0.86 40.90 -10.00
N GLU A 390 -1.07 41.03 -8.68
CA GLU A 390 0.03 41.13 -7.72
C GLU A 390 0.83 39.81 -7.63
N ALA A 391 0.14 38.67 -7.64
CA ALA A 391 0.78 37.36 -7.68
C ALA A 391 1.68 37.20 -8.90
N LEU A 392 1.17 37.51 -10.10
CA LEU A 392 1.95 37.49 -11.34
C LEU A 392 3.15 38.43 -11.26
N ARG A 393 3.00 39.63 -10.71
CA ARG A 393 4.11 40.56 -10.56
C ARG A 393 5.22 40.01 -9.68
N ILE A 394 4.89 39.38 -8.54
CA ILE A 394 5.87 38.79 -7.62
C ILE A 394 6.54 37.58 -8.26
N VAL A 395 5.77 36.66 -8.80
CA VAL A 395 6.29 35.43 -9.46
C VAL A 395 7.23 35.78 -10.60
N ASN A 396 6.92 36.82 -11.42
CA ASN A 396 7.75 37.26 -12.53
C ASN A 396 9.11 37.84 -12.11
N ILE A 397 9.28 38.27 -10.85
CA ILE A 397 10.61 38.66 -10.34
C ILE A 397 11.59 37.48 -10.43
N PHE A 398 11.11 36.27 -10.17
CA PHE A 398 11.93 35.05 -10.19
C PHE A 398 11.95 34.33 -11.53
N LYS A 399 11.31 34.86 -12.58
CA LYS A 399 11.20 34.20 -13.89
C LYS A 399 12.57 33.83 -14.46
N GLU A 400 13.54 34.72 -14.42
CA GLU A 400 14.90 34.47 -14.93
C GLU A 400 15.58 33.30 -14.18
N VAL A 401 15.33 33.15 -12.88
CA VAL A 401 15.85 32.05 -12.06
C VAL A 401 15.20 30.73 -12.43
N TYR A 402 13.88 30.69 -12.54
CA TYR A 402 13.13 29.52 -12.92
C TYR A 402 13.44 29.02 -14.34
N GLU A 403 13.57 29.94 -15.30
CA GLU A 403 13.78 29.63 -16.70
C GLU A 403 15.27 29.54 -17.09
N SER A 404 16.19 29.67 -16.12
CA SER A 404 17.64 29.53 -16.33
C SER A 404 17.99 28.07 -16.66
N ASP A 405 18.70 27.84 -17.75
CA ASP A 405 19.28 26.55 -18.14
C ASP A 405 20.60 26.20 -17.42
N LYS A 406 21.11 27.12 -16.58
CA LYS A 406 22.37 26.96 -15.84
C LYS A 406 22.18 26.56 -14.38
N ILE A 407 20.99 26.77 -13.81
CA ILE A 407 20.67 26.50 -12.42
C ILE A 407 19.95 25.13 -12.31
N LEU A 408 20.49 24.23 -11.50
CA LEU A 408 19.83 22.98 -11.17
C LEU A 408 18.64 23.25 -10.23
N LYS A 409 17.40 22.94 -10.65
CA LYS A 409 16.20 23.02 -9.83
C LYS A 409 16.00 21.69 -9.12
N VAL A 410 15.89 21.75 -7.79
CA VAL A 410 15.66 20.60 -6.92
C VAL A 410 14.28 20.73 -6.29
N GLY A 411 13.50 19.67 -6.28
CA GLY A 411 12.19 19.65 -5.65
C GLY A 411 11.81 18.27 -5.11
N GLN A 412 10.72 18.23 -4.38
CA GLN A 412 10.06 17.00 -3.91
C GLN A 412 8.71 16.90 -4.63
N ASN A 413 8.55 15.95 -5.56
CA ASN A 413 7.41 15.90 -6.47
C ASN A 413 7.34 17.16 -7.37
N LEU A 414 8.51 17.53 -7.91
CA LEU A 414 8.74 18.74 -8.70
C LEU A 414 7.80 18.88 -9.92
N LYS A 415 7.20 17.80 -10.39
CA LYS A 415 6.17 17.82 -11.43
C LYS A 415 4.99 18.70 -11.03
N TYR A 416 4.53 18.61 -9.80
CA TYR A 416 3.44 19.45 -9.29
C TYR A 416 3.79 20.94 -9.33
N ASP A 417 4.98 21.30 -8.86
CA ASP A 417 5.43 22.71 -8.85
C ASP A 417 5.57 23.25 -10.28
N LEU A 418 6.09 22.42 -11.19
CA LEU A 418 6.20 22.77 -12.62
C LEU A 418 4.83 23.10 -13.23
N GLU A 419 3.80 22.29 -12.93
CA GLU A 419 2.44 22.50 -13.41
C GLU A 419 1.79 23.75 -12.79
N VAL A 420 1.95 23.95 -11.49
CA VAL A 420 1.45 25.14 -10.79
C VAL A 420 2.08 26.41 -11.33
N LEU A 421 3.41 26.43 -11.51
CA LEU A 421 4.14 27.57 -12.06
C LEU A 421 3.72 27.89 -13.50
N ARG A 422 3.39 26.89 -14.33
CA ARG A 422 2.84 27.13 -15.69
C ARG A 422 1.53 27.90 -15.68
N ASN A 423 0.70 27.76 -14.63
CA ASN A 423 -0.49 28.61 -14.48
C ASN A 423 -0.14 30.09 -14.30
N TYR A 424 1.11 30.42 -13.99
CA TYR A 424 1.64 31.78 -13.82
C TYR A 424 2.61 32.21 -14.93
N ASP A 425 2.57 31.53 -16.10
CA ASP A 425 3.42 31.79 -17.26
C ASP A 425 4.93 31.62 -16.99
N ILE A 426 5.28 30.74 -16.07
CA ILE A 426 6.64 30.33 -15.74
C ILE A 426 6.91 28.94 -16.33
N HIS A 427 8.00 28.82 -17.09
CA HIS A 427 8.43 27.56 -17.65
C HIS A 427 9.75 27.12 -17.01
N LEU A 428 9.71 26.16 -16.09
CA LEU A 428 10.93 25.61 -15.52
C LEU A 428 11.83 25.06 -16.64
N ALA A 429 13.08 25.55 -16.71
CA ALA A 429 14.06 25.16 -17.71
C ALA A 429 15.37 24.70 -17.05
N GLY A 430 16.24 24.08 -17.86
CA GLY A 430 17.53 23.57 -17.40
C GLY A 430 17.45 22.25 -16.64
N PRO A 431 18.53 21.87 -15.94
CA PRO A 431 18.58 20.60 -15.21
C PRO A 431 17.62 20.61 -14.04
N MET A 432 16.96 19.44 -13.82
CA MET A 432 16.00 19.22 -12.72
C MET A 432 16.40 17.98 -11.93
N TRP A 433 16.05 17.96 -10.65
CA TRP A 433 16.33 16.85 -9.75
C TRP A 433 15.19 16.68 -8.74
N ASP A 434 14.60 15.51 -8.68
CA ASP A 434 13.45 15.20 -7.82
C ASP A 434 13.82 14.17 -6.76
N THR A 435 13.62 14.52 -5.48
CA THR A 435 13.96 13.65 -4.33
C THR A 435 13.07 12.41 -4.25
N MET A 436 11.80 12.54 -4.62
CA MET A 436 10.83 11.43 -4.62
C MET A 436 11.21 10.39 -5.68
N ILE A 437 11.55 10.82 -6.90
CA ILE A 437 11.99 9.95 -7.99
C ILE A 437 13.32 9.27 -7.65
N ALA A 438 14.28 10.02 -7.11
CA ALA A 438 15.57 9.46 -6.69
C ALA A 438 15.40 8.36 -5.66
N HIS A 439 14.62 8.60 -4.60
CA HIS A 439 14.36 7.61 -3.56
C HIS A 439 13.60 6.39 -4.08
N TYR A 440 12.64 6.59 -4.98
CA TYR A 440 11.93 5.49 -5.63
C TYR A 440 12.88 4.54 -6.39
N LEU A 441 13.88 5.06 -7.09
CA LEU A 441 14.85 4.21 -7.80
C LEU A 441 15.78 3.45 -6.86
N ILE A 442 16.11 4.02 -5.70
CA ILE A 442 16.95 3.40 -4.66
C ILE A 442 16.15 2.33 -3.89
N GLN A 443 14.92 2.66 -3.47
CA GLN A 443 14.08 1.85 -2.59
C GLN A 443 12.61 1.84 -3.05
N PRO A 444 12.26 1.17 -4.15
CA PRO A 444 10.95 1.24 -4.78
C PRO A 444 9.78 0.72 -3.93
N GLU A 445 10.06 0.01 -2.84
CA GLU A 445 9.05 -0.59 -1.95
C GLU A 445 8.68 0.31 -0.75
N LEU A 446 9.40 1.43 -0.55
CA LEU A 446 9.23 2.30 0.61
C LEU A 446 8.32 3.49 0.28
N HIS A 447 7.98 4.28 1.31
CA HIS A 447 7.31 5.56 1.12
C HIS A 447 8.31 6.62 0.63
N HIS A 448 7.86 7.48 -0.28
CA HIS A 448 8.72 8.50 -0.92
C HIS A 448 8.31 9.92 -0.54
N ASN A 449 7.48 10.10 0.52
CA ASN A 449 7.16 11.41 1.05
C ASN A 449 8.36 12.00 1.83
N MET A 450 8.42 13.31 1.87
CA MET A 450 9.55 14.06 2.44
C MET A 450 9.75 13.75 3.92
N ASP A 451 8.67 13.73 4.72
CA ASP A 451 8.73 13.43 6.16
C ASP A 451 9.43 12.10 6.43
N TYR A 452 9.02 11.03 5.73
CA TYR A 452 9.61 9.71 5.86
C TYR A 452 11.10 9.69 5.47
N MET A 453 11.44 10.36 4.35
CA MET A 453 12.84 10.44 3.91
C MET A 453 13.70 11.28 4.85
N ALA A 454 13.15 12.38 5.40
CA ALA A 454 13.85 13.20 6.40
C ALA A 454 14.15 12.40 7.67
N GLU A 455 13.18 11.57 8.13
CA GLU A 455 13.40 10.68 9.27
C GLU A 455 14.53 9.67 9.03
N ILE A 456 14.55 9.00 7.87
CA ILE A 456 15.50 7.89 7.63
C ILE A 456 16.89 8.34 7.15
N TYR A 457 16.98 9.45 6.38
CA TYR A 457 18.25 9.91 5.81
C TYR A 457 18.89 11.06 6.59
N LEU A 458 18.08 11.90 7.24
CA LEU A 458 18.55 13.08 7.95
C LEU A 458 18.40 12.95 9.48
N ASN A 459 17.72 11.93 9.98
CA ASN A 459 17.32 11.82 11.38
C ASN A 459 16.57 13.08 11.86
N TYR A 460 15.70 13.60 11.02
CA TYR A 460 15.01 14.86 11.20
C TYR A 460 13.49 14.69 11.12
N GLN A 461 12.76 15.28 12.04
CA GLN A 461 11.30 15.33 12.05
C GLN A 461 10.84 16.70 11.55
N THR A 462 10.22 16.72 10.40
CA THR A 462 9.62 17.90 9.77
C THR A 462 8.35 18.37 10.49
N ILE A 463 7.95 19.59 10.26
CA ILE A 463 6.62 20.08 10.65
C ILE A 463 5.59 19.42 9.74
N HIS A 464 4.58 18.76 10.30
CA HIS A 464 3.49 18.20 9.50
C HIS A 464 2.47 19.26 9.11
N ILE A 465 2.00 19.22 7.86
CA ILE A 465 0.96 20.15 7.35
C ILE A 465 -0.31 20.13 8.21
N ASP A 466 -0.67 18.99 8.79
CA ASP A 466 -1.83 18.87 9.69
C ASP A 466 -1.69 19.70 10.99
N GLU A 467 -0.47 20.09 11.37
CA GLU A 467 -0.22 20.99 12.51
C GLU A 467 -0.61 22.44 12.17
N LEU A 468 -0.54 22.81 10.88
CA LEU A 468 -0.88 24.16 10.41
C LEU A 468 -2.36 24.29 10.05
N ILE A 469 -2.88 23.36 9.22
CA ILE A 469 -4.23 23.48 8.65
C ILE A 469 -5.25 22.55 9.31
N GLY A 470 -4.80 21.69 10.24
CA GLY A 470 -5.62 20.68 10.91
C GLY A 470 -5.81 19.40 10.13
N PRO A 471 -6.33 18.35 10.77
CA PRO A 471 -6.46 17.01 10.16
C PRO A 471 -7.47 17.00 9.01
N LYS A 472 -7.26 16.08 8.04
CA LYS A 472 -8.16 15.91 6.89
C LYS A 472 -9.61 15.78 7.31
N GLY A 473 -10.48 16.61 6.75
CA GLY A 473 -11.91 16.61 7.03
C GLY A 473 -12.60 17.94 6.70
N LYS A 474 -13.88 18.02 7.00
CA LYS A 474 -14.71 19.22 6.70
C LYS A 474 -14.22 20.52 7.36
N ASN A 475 -13.42 20.41 8.43
CA ASN A 475 -12.92 21.54 9.20
C ASN A 475 -11.44 21.87 8.91
N GLN A 476 -10.82 21.20 7.92
CA GLN A 476 -9.46 21.50 7.50
C GLN A 476 -9.43 22.89 6.85
N LYS A 477 -8.48 23.73 7.29
CA LYS A 477 -8.28 25.06 6.72
C LYS A 477 -7.54 24.97 5.39
N SER A 478 -7.61 26.03 4.60
CA SER A 478 -6.71 26.22 3.47
C SER A 478 -5.41 26.89 3.94
N MET A 479 -4.28 26.63 3.25
CA MET A 479 -3.04 27.39 3.49
C MET A 479 -3.25 28.90 3.29
N ARG A 480 -4.17 29.28 2.42
CA ARG A 480 -4.57 30.68 2.19
C ARG A 480 -5.19 31.37 3.42
N ASP A 481 -5.76 30.60 4.36
CA ASP A 481 -6.40 31.12 5.57
C ASP A 481 -5.37 31.48 6.66
N LEU A 482 -4.09 31.12 6.46
CA LEU A 482 -3.03 31.38 7.42
C LEU A 482 -2.27 32.66 7.10
N LEU A 483 -1.75 33.33 8.14
CA LEU A 483 -0.86 34.46 7.95
C LEU A 483 0.53 34.01 7.47
N PRO A 484 1.25 34.78 6.63
CA PRO A 484 2.59 34.44 6.19
C PRO A 484 3.57 34.11 7.33
N ALA A 485 3.46 34.75 8.46
CA ALA A 485 4.27 34.48 9.66
C ALA A 485 3.98 33.11 10.31
N GLN A 486 2.85 32.46 9.99
CA GLN A 486 2.53 31.11 10.46
C GLN A 486 3.00 30.02 9.49
N VAL A 487 3.20 30.36 8.21
CA VAL A 487 3.54 29.43 7.13
C VAL A 487 5.04 29.39 6.86
N TYR A 488 5.76 30.52 7.05
CA TYR A 488 7.11 30.69 6.52
C TYR A 488 8.13 29.66 7.05
N GLU A 489 8.02 29.25 8.32
CA GLU A 489 8.95 28.26 8.89
C GLU A 489 8.72 26.87 8.29
N TYR A 490 7.47 26.47 8.14
CA TYR A 490 7.09 25.22 7.49
C TYR A 490 7.57 25.17 6.02
N ALA A 491 7.19 26.18 5.23
CA ALA A 491 7.52 26.23 3.81
C ALA A 491 9.04 26.36 3.53
N ALA A 492 9.75 27.14 4.37
CA ALA A 492 11.20 27.25 4.28
C ALA A 492 11.90 25.95 4.67
N GLU A 493 11.36 25.21 5.67
CA GLU A 493 11.83 23.89 6.06
C GLU A 493 11.72 22.92 4.89
N ASP A 494 10.61 22.90 4.15
CA ASP A 494 10.40 22.01 3.01
C ASP A 494 11.46 22.22 1.92
N ALA A 495 11.79 23.45 1.59
CA ALA A 495 12.87 23.76 0.63
C ALA A 495 14.27 23.35 1.13
N ASP A 496 14.59 23.57 2.42
CA ASP A 496 15.88 23.18 3.01
C ASP A 496 16.02 21.65 3.12
N ILE A 497 15.01 20.98 3.63
CA ILE A 497 15.00 19.51 3.77
C ILE A 497 15.12 18.85 2.39
N THR A 498 14.44 19.37 1.38
CA THR A 498 14.55 18.87 0.00
C THR A 498 15.98 18.99 -0.52
N LEU A 499 16.67 20.11 -0.27
CA LEU A 499 18.08 20.26 -0.64
C LEU A 499 19.00 19.30 0.11
N ARG A 500 18.80 19.13 1.41
CA ARG A 500 19.57 18.21 2.25
C ARG A 500 19.34 16.76 1.82
N LEU A 501 18.10 16.38 1.50
CA LEU A 501 17.75 15.06 0.96
C LEU A 501 18.45 14.79 -0.37
N LYS A 502 18.43 15.77 -1.31
CA LYS A 502 19.16 15.66 -2.57
C LYS A 502 20.64 15.32 -2.33
N ASN A 503 21.30 16.03 -1.40
CA ASN A 503 22.72 15.80 -1.11
C ASN A 503 22.99 14.42 -0.48
N LYS A 504 22.02 13.81 0.18
CA LYS A 504 22.11 12.44 0.72
C LYS A 504 21.79 11.36 -0.31
N LEU A 505 20.79 11.61 -1.15
CA LEU A 505 20.31 10.61 -2.13
C LEU A 505 21.19 10.51 -3.38
N GLU A 506 21.84 11.59 -3.80
CA GLU A 506 22.72 11.58 -4.98
C GLU A 506 23.88 10.57 -4.89
N PRO A 507 24.63 10.47 -3.78
CA PRO A 507 25.63 9.40 -3.61
C PRO A 507 25.02 7.99 -3.58
N GLU A 508 23.80 7.84 -3.04
CA GLU A 508 23.10 6.56 -3.01
C GLU A 508 22.67 6.13 -4.41
N LEU A 509 22.19 7.04 -5.27
CA LEU A 509 21.89 6.71 -6.68
C LEU A 509 23.10 6.08 -7.39
N LYS A 510 24.28 6.61 -7.15
CA LYS A 510 25.54 6.08 -7.69
C LYS A 510 25.86 4.70 -7.14
N LYS A 511 25.76 4.53 -5.82
CA LYS A 511 26.01 3.27 -5.11
C LYS A 511 25.05 2.15 -5.58
N PHE A 512 23.81 2.50 -5.87
CA PHE A 512 22.79 1.57 -6.38
C PHE A 512 22.80 1.45 -7.92
N GLU A 513 23.75 2.11 -8.62
CA GLU A 513 23.87 2.07 -10.08
C GLU A 513 22.61 2.54 -10.83
N CYS A 514 21.85 3.50 -10.24
CA CYS A 514 20.59 4.01 -10.79
C CYS A 514 20.75 5.36 -11.51
N GLU A 515 21.97 5.95 -11.55
CA GLU A 515 22.22 7.28 -12.14
C GLU A 515 21.72 7.38 -13.59
N LYS A 516 22.06 6.38 -14.42
CA LYS A 516 21.66 6.39 -15.83
C LYS A 516 20.15 6.40 -15.98
N LEU A 517 19.46 5.55 -15.23
CA LEU A 517 17.99 5.46 -15.23
C LEU A 517 17.36 6.79 -14.76
N PHE A 518 17.95 7.41 -13.72
CA PHE A 518 17.48 8.67 -13.18
C PHE A 518 17.64 9.82 -14.18
N TYR A 519 18.86 10.03 -14.71
CA TYR A 519 19.16 11.19 -15.55
C TYR A 519 18.72 11.04 -17.01
N GLU A 520 18.67 9.82 -17.56
CA GLU A 520 18.34 9.59 -18.96
C GLU A 520 16.86 9.25 -19.20
N ILE A 521 16.14 8.77 -18.18
CA ILE A 521 14.74 8.33 -18.33
C ILE A 521 13.80 9.06 -17.38
N GLU A 522 13.95 8.87 -16.06
CA GLU A 522 12.90 9.32 -15.13
C GLU A 522 12.81 10.85 -15.04
N MET A 523 13.94 11.55 -14.94
CA MET A 523 13.92 13.01 -14.90
C MET A 523 13.49 13.65 -16.22
N PRO A 524 13.96 13.19 -17.43
CA PRO A 524 13.46 13.71 -18.70
C PRO A 524 11.99 13.38 -18.97
N LEU A 525 11.44 12.33 -18.38
CA LEU A 525 10.02 11.97 -18.52
C LEU A 525 9.11 12.92 -17.74
N MET A 526 9.55 13.46 -16.60
CA MET A 526 8.73 14.30 -15.74
C MET A 526 8.06 15.49 -16.47
N PRO A 527 8.77 16.33 -17.25
CA PRO A 527 8.13 17.40 -18.00
C PRO A 527 7.21 16.91 -19.12
N VAL A 528 7.41 15.69 -19.67
CA VAL A 528 6.49 15.06 -20.62
C VAL A 528 5.15 14.76 -19.95
N LEU A 529 5.21 14.16 -18.78
CA LEU A 529 3.99 13.83 -18.01
C LEU A 529 3.25 15.11 -17.56
N ALA A 530 3.96 16.12 -17.11
CA ALA A 530 3.37 17.41 -16.78
C ALA A 530 2.63 18.04 -17.99
N GLU A 531 3.22 17.97 -19.18
CA GLU A 531 2.56 18.44 -20.40
C GLU A 531 1.28 17.64 -20.71
N MET A 532 1.33 16.31 -20.59
CA MET A 532 0.17 15.45 -20.82
C MET A 532 -0.94 15.72 -19.80
N GLU A 533 -0.60 15.88 -18.53
CA GLU A 533 -1.55 16.20 -17.47
C GLU A 533 -2.23 17.56 -17.71
N MET A 534 -1.46 18.56 -18.09
CA MET A 534 -2.00 19.89 -18.41
C MET A 534 -2.83 19.90 -19.71
N ASN A 535 -2.49 19.09 -20.71
CA ASN A 535 -3.29 18.95 -21.93
C ASN A 535 -4.67 18.38 -21.59
N GLY A 536 -4.73 17.35 -20.75
CA GLY A 536 -5.95 16.62 -20.47
C GLY A 536 -6.56 15.96 -21.71
N VAL A 537 -7.76 15.45 -21.60
CA VAL A 537 -8.50 14.79 -22.70
C VAL A 537 -9.94 15.26 -22.76
N CYS A 538 -10.47 15.47 -23.96
CA CYS A 538 -11.86 15.82 -24.20
C CYS A 538 -12.78 14.62 -24.06
N LEU A 539 -14.00 14.87 -23.59
CA LEU A 539 -15.01 13.84 -23.38
C LEU A 539 -16.35 14.24 -24.05
N ASP A 540 -16.92 13.33 -24.82
CA ASP A 540 -18.27 13.45 -25.35
C ASP A 540 -19.31 13.08 -24.29
N THR A 541 -19.81 14.08 -23.58
CA THR A 541 -20.76 13.90 -22.47
C THR A 541 -22.15 13.49 -22.94
N GLU A 542 -22.55 13.86 -24.18
CA GLU A 542 -23.87 13.47 -24.69
C GLU A 542 -23.88 11.98 -25.06
N SER A 543 -22.84 11.48 -25.70
CA SER A 543 -22.66 10.05 -25.95
C SER A 543 -22.69 9.24 -24.66
N LEU A 544 -22.03 9.72 -23.59
CA LEU A 544 -22.06 9.04 -22.28
C LEU A 544 -23.46 9.06 -21.64
N LYS A 545 -24.23 10.14 -21.76
CA LYS A 545 -25.60 10.20 -21.25
C LYS A 545 -26.51 9.20 -21.95
N GLU A 546 -26.38 9.07 -23.27
CA GLU A 546 -27.14 8.07 -24.05
C GLU A 546 -26.75 6.66 -23.63
N THR A 547 -25.47 6.38 -23.50
CA THR A 547 -24.95 5.09 -23.02
C THR A 547 -25.43 4.79 -21.60
N SER A 548 -25.39 5.79 -20.68
CA SER A 548 -25.89 5.64 -19.29
C SER A 548 -27.35 5.19 -19.28
N LYS A 549 -28.20 5.79 -20.11
CA LYS A 549 -29.61 5.43 -20.20
C LYS A 549 -29.79 3.98 -20.66
N VAL A 550 -29.13 3.59 -21.75
CA VAL A 550 -29.25 2.24 -22.33
C VAL A 550 -28.77 1.18 -21.33
N LEU A 551 -27.64 1.40 -20.70
CA LEU A 551 -27.09 0.43 -19.74
C LEU A 551 -27.88 0.39 -18.42
N THR A 552 -28.44 1.52 -18.00
CA THR A 552 -29.33 1.57 -16.82
C THR A 552 -30.64 0.80 -17.08
N ASP A 553 -31.24 0.97 -18.25
CA ASP A 553 -32.46 0.22 -18.63
C ASP A 553 -32.17 -1.29 -18.65
N ARG A 554 -31.03 -1.72 -19.23
CA ARG A 554 -30.59 -3.11 -19.24
C ARG A 554 -30.31 -3.64 -17.83
N MET A 555 -29.67 -2.84 -16.98
CA MET A 555 -29.40 -3.20 -15.59
C MET A 555 -30.68 -3.41 -14.79
N ASN A 556 -31.69 -2.54 -14.98
CA ASN A 556 -32.98 -2.66 -14.33
C ASN A 556 -33.77 -3.91 -14.82
N GLU A 557 -33.66 -4.28 -16.10
CA GLU A 557 -34.24 -5.52 -16.62
C GLU A 557 -33.58 -6.76 -16.02
N LEU A 558 -32.24 -6.77 -15.91
CA LEU A 558 -31.49 -7.83 -15.22
C LEU A 558 -31.88 -7.92 -13.74
N GLU A 559 -32.01 -6.79 -13.04
CA GLU A 559 -32.46 -6.77 -11.64
C GLU A 559 -33.81 -7.43 -11.46
N ARG A 560 -34.76 -7.10 -12.31
CA ARG A 560 -36.10 -7.73 -12.31
C ARG A 560 -36.01 -9.24 -12.54
N ARG A 561 -35.26 -9.67 -13.55
CA ARG A 561 -35.05 -11.10 -13.88
C ARG A 561 -34.34 -11.86 -12.73
N ILE A 562 -33.36 -11.24 -12.10
CA ILE A 562 -32.68 -11.80 -10.91
C ILE A 562 -33.71 -12.04 -9.79
N TYR A 563 -34.59 -11.08 -9.50
CA TYR A 563 -35.64 -11.25 -8.48
C TYR A 563 -36.70 -12.30 -8.85
N GLU A 564 -37.06 -12.41 -10.11
CA GLU A 564 -37.93 -13.48 -10.61
C GLU A 564 -37.29 -14.86 -10.40
N LEU A 565 -36.03 -15.03 -10.77
CA LEU A 565 -35.27 -16.29 -10.58
C LEU A 565 -35.00 -16.61 -9.11
N ALA A 566 -34.83 -15.61 -8.26
CA ALA A 566 -34.65 -15.75 -6.82
C ALA A 566 -35.95 -16.03 -6.06
N GLY A 567 -37.12 -15.63 -6.61
CA GLY A 567 -38.41 -15.69 -5.97
C GLY A 567 -38.63 -14.62 -4.89
N GLU A 568 -37.70 -13.72 -4.69
CA GLU A 568 -37.81 -12.58 -3.75
C GLU A 568 -36.79 -11.47 -4.10
N THR A 569 -37.00 -10.28 -3.53
CA THR A 569 -36.09 -9.15 -3.66
C THR A 569 -34.98 -9.21 -2.59
N PHE A 570 -33.76 -8.90 -2.98
CA PHE A 570 -32.60 -8.80 -2.11
C PHE A 570 -31.58 -7.79 -2.66
N ASN A 571 -30.61 -7.36 -1.84
CA ASN A 571 -29.59 -6.44 -2.31
C ASN A 571 -28.50 -7.17 -3.10
N ILE A 572 -28.52 -7.07 -4.44
CA ILE A 572 -27.57 -7.68 -5.37
C ILE A 572 -26.15 -7.14 -5.17
N ALA A 573 -26.00 -5.92 -4.62
CA ALA A 573 -24.71 -5.33 -4.28
C ALA A 573 -24.13 -5.89 -2.97
N SER A 574 -24.93 -6.59 -2.16
CA SER A 574 -24.45 -7.19 -0.90
C SER A 574 -23.87 -8.58 -1.12
N PRO A 575 -22.55 -8.80 -0.97
CA PRO A 575 -21.94 -10.13 -1.09
C PRO A 575 -22.59 -11.17 -0.17
N LYS A 576 -23.02 -10.74 1.03
CA LYS A 576 -23.68 -11.60 2.00
C LYS A 576 -25.04 -12.10 1.49
N GLN A 577 -25.93 -11.19 1.04
CA GLN A 577 -27.26 -11.55 0.58
C GLN A 577 -27.22 -12.37 -0.72
N VAL A 578 -26.29 -12.04 -1.63
CA VAL A 578 -26.04 -12.86 -2.83
C VAL A 578 -25.57 -14.26 -2.45
N GLY A 579 -24.67 -14.41 -1.47
CA GLY A 579 -24.20 -15.70 -0.99
C GLY A 579 -25.33 -16.52 -0.38
N GLU A 580 -26.16 -15.94 0.50
CA GLU A 580 -27.32 -16.58 1.11
C GLU A 580 -28.34 -17.02 0.04
N MET A 581 -28.57 -16.18 -0.98
CA MET A 581 -29.48 -16.51 -2.09
C MET A 581 -28.95 -17.69 -2.90
N LEU A 582 -27.72 -17.62 -3.38
CA LEU A 582 -27.15 -18.63 -4.28
C LEU A 582 -26.92 -19.97 -3.59
N PHE A 583 -26.43 -19.99 -2.33
CA PHE A 583 -25.94 -21.19 -1.69
C PHE A 583 -26.86 -21.77 -0.62
N ASP A 584 -27.65 -20.95 0.09
CA ASP A 584 -28.58 -21.45 1.09
C ASP A 584 -29.97 -21.71 0.49
N LYS A 585 -30.49 -20.79 -0.36
CA LYS A 585 -31.81 -20.88 -0.92
C LYS A 585 -31.87 -21.66 -2.22
N LEU A 586 -31.10 -21.24 -3.23
CA LEU A 586 -31.07 -21.90 -4.55
C LEU A 586 -30.18 -23.14 -4.57
N LYS A 587 -29.26 -23.27 -3.62
CA LYS A 587 -28.36 -24.44 -3.45
C LYS A 587 -27.66 -24.84 -4.76
N ILE A 588 -27.15 -23.85 -5.51
CA ILE A 588 -26.55 -24.08 -6.84
C ILE A 588 -25.31 -24.98 -6.82
N VAL A 589 -24.68 -25.16 -5.65
CA VAL A 589 -23.58 -26.10 -5.38
C VAL A 589 -23.75 -26.71 -3.98
N GLU A 590 -23.31 -27.95 -3.79
CA GLU A 590 -23.39 -28.66 -2.50
C GLU A 590 -22.42 -28.09 -1.46
N LYS A 591 -21.21 -27.66 -1.90
CA LYS A 591 -20.18 -27.09 -1.03
C LYS A 591 -19.68 -25.76 -1.60
N ALA A 592 -20.20 -24.66 -1.08
CA ALA A 592 -19.76 -23.32 -1.45
C ALA A 592 -18.55 -22.86 -0.62
N LYS A 593 -17.60 -22.18 -1.27
CA LYS A 593 -16.43 -21.60 -0.61
C LYS A 593 -16.84 -20.49 0.35
N LYS A 594 -16.33 -20.55 1.58
CA LYS A 594 -16.57 -19.51 2.61
C LYS A 594 -15.28 -18.77 2.96
N THR A 595 -15.42 -17.54 3.39
CA THR A 595 -14.33 -16.73 3.97
C THR A 595 -13.97 -17.27 5.36
N LYS A 596 -12.86 -16.82 5.93
CA LYS A 596 -12.46 -17.12 7.32
C LYS A 596 -13.54 -16.70 8.34
N THR A 597 -14.38 -15.74 8.00
CA THR A 597 -15.52 -15.28 8.84
C THR A 597 -16.82 -16.03 8.59
N GLY A 598 -16.78 -17.14 7.84
CA GLY A 598 -17.96 -17.98 7.55
C GLY A 598 -18.91 -17.43 6.48
N GLN A 599 -18.63 -16.24 5.90
CA GLN A 599 -19.42 -15.67 4.84
C GLN A 599 -19.11 -16.34 3.50
N TYR A 600 -20.11 -16.56 2.66
CA TYR A 600 -19.91 -17.08 1.31
C TYR A 600 -19.05 -16.14 0.45
N VAL A 601 -18.10 -16.72 -0.30
CA VAL A 601 -17.29 -15.97 -1.26
C VAL A 601 -18.11 -15.80 -2.54
N THR A 602 -18.42 -14.54 -2.87
CA THR A 602 -19.13 -14.16 -4.10
C THR A 602 -18.30 -13.22 -4.96
N SER A 603 -16.95 -13.42 -4.96
CA SER A 603 -16.06 -12.68 -5.85
C SER A 603 -16.37 -13.02 -7.32
N GLU A 604 -16.02 -12.13 -8.22
CA GLU A 604 -16.21 -12.32 -9.66
C GLU A 604 -15.61 -13.64 -10.13
N GLU A 605 -14.40 -13.97 -9.67
CA GLU A 605 -13.69 -15.22 -9.99
C GLU A 605 -14.50 -16.47 -9.61
N VAL A 606 -15.07 -16.49 -8.39
CA VAL A 606 -15.89 -17.61 -7.92
C VAL A 606 -17.21 -17.70 -8.69
N LEU A 607 -17.86 -16.56 -8.94
CA LEU A 607 -19.10 -16.55 -9.69
C LEU A 607 -18.89 -16.91 -11.17
N GLN A 608 -17.75 -16.56 -11.79
CA GLN A 608 -17.44 -16.98 -13.16
C GLN A 608 -17.33 -18.51 -13.29
N GLN A 609 -16.74 -19.18 -12.32
CA GLN A 609 -16.70 -20.66 -12.28
C GLN A 609 -18.09 -21.30 -12.16
N LEU A 610 -19.06 -20.57 -11.60
CA LEU A 610 -20.43 -21.00 -11.39
C LEU A 610 -21.40 -20.52 -12.46
N ARG A 611 -20.92 -19.76 -13.47
CA ARG A 611 -21.76 -19.09 -14.48
C ARG A 611 -22.72 -20.05 -15.19
N ASN A 612 -22.28 -21.27 -15.49
CA ASN A 612 -23.07 -22.28 -16.20
C ASN A 612 -23.90 -23.19 -15.29
N LYS A 613 -23.89 -22.95 -13.95
CA LYS A 613 -24.64 -23.77 -13.00
C LYS A 613 -26.11 -23.31 -12.84
N HIS A 614 -26.35 -22.01 -12.99
CA HIS A 614 -27.70 -21.43 -12.88
C HIS A 614 -27.71 -20.07 -13.57
N GLU A 615 -28.80 -19.75 -14.31
CA GLU A 615 -28.95 -18.49 -15.06
C GLU A 615 -28.77 -17.24 -14.19
N ILE A 616 -29.24 -17.26 -12.95
CA ILE A 616 -29.11 -16.14 -12.00
C ILE A 616 -27.64 -15.71 -11.77
N VAL A 617 -26.68 -16.63 -11.88
CA VAL A 617 -25.25 -16.32 -11.68
C VAL A 617 -24.72 -15.46 -12.82
N ALA A 618 -25.10 -15.80 -14.07
CA ALA A 618 -24.76 -15.02 -15.24
C ALA A 618 -25.35 -13.61 -15.15
N ASP A 619 -26.61 -13.51 -14.76
CA ASP A 619 -27.34 -12.23 -14.63
C ASP A 619 -26.74 -11.36 -13.50
N ILE A 620 -26.36 -11.95 -12.36
CA ILE A 620 -25.68 -11.22 -11.27
C ILE A 620 -24.30 -10.71 -11.70
N LEU A 621 -23.53 -11.50 -12.44
CA LEU A 621 -22.23 -11.08 -12.98
C LEU A 621 -22.40 -9.91 -13.94
N GLU A 622 -23.35 -10.00 -14.85
CA GLU A 622 -23.62 -8.94 -15.81
C GLU A 622 -24.15 -7.66 -15.11
N HIS A 623 -25.09 -7.79 -14.20
CA HIS A 623 -25.62 -6.66 -13.41
C HIS A 623 -24.49 -5.93 -12.64
N ARG A 624 -23.59 -6.68 -11.97
CA ARG A 624 -22.44 -6.10 -11.26
C ARG A 624 -21.47 -5.42 -12.21
N GLY A 625 -21.22 -6.00 -13.38
CA GLY A 625 -20.43 -5.41 -14.45
C GLY A 625 -20.97 -4.07 -14.90
N LEU A 626 -22.27 -4.02 -15.27
CA LEU A 626 -22.95 -2.79 -15.68
C LEU A 626 -22.96 -1.74 -14.58
N LYS A 627 -23.27 -2.12 -13.35
CA LYS A 627 -23.25 -1.19 -12.20
C LYS A 627 -21.89 -0.55 -11.98
N LYS A 628 -20.81 -1.33 -12.14
CA LYS A 628 -19.43 -0.82 -12.06
C LYS A 628 -19.13 0.14 -13.21
N LEU A 629 -19.49 -0.21 -14.44
CA LEU A 629 -19.26 0.64 -15.62
C LEU A 629 -19.99 1.98 -15.49
N ILE A 630 -21.28 1.94 -15.15
CA ILE A 630 -22.11 3.14 -14.97
C ILE A 630 -21.52 4.02 -13.84
N GLY A 631 -21.34 3.44 -12.65
CA GLY A 631 -20.95 4.22 -11.46
C GLY A 631 -19.52 4.73 -11.48
N THR A 632 -18.59 3.96 -12.06
CA THR A 632 -17.16 4.30 -12.03
C THR A 632 -16.72 5.17 -13.21
N TYR A 633 -17.34 4.99 -14.38
CA TYR A 633 -16.90 5.67 -15.60
C TYR A 633 -18.00 6.57 -16.18
N ILE A 634 -19.16 6.03 -16.54
CA ILE A 634 -20.13 6.73 -17.37
C ILE A 634 -20.73 7.95 -16.63
N ASP A 635 -21.14 7.78 -15.37
CA ASP A 635 -21.73 8.86 -14.56
C ASP A 635 -20.69 9.67 -13.79
N ALA A 636 -19.50 9.12 -13.57
CA ALA A 636 -18.44 9.76 -12.80
C ALA A 636 -17.57 10.68 -13.66
N LEU A 637 -17.12 10.22 -14.85
CA LEU A 637 -16.19 10.97 -15.69
C LEU A 637 -16.71 12.37 -16.09
N PRO A 638 -17.98 12.57 -16.50
CA PRO A 638 -18.49 13.91 -16.81
C PRO A 638 -18.40 14.92 -15.67
N LYS A 639 -18.47 14.45 -14.42
CA LYS A 639 -18.36 15.29 -13.22
C LYS A 639 -16.94 15.74 -12.91
N LEU A 640 -15.94 15.10 -13.53
CA LEU A 640 -14.51 15.37 -13.36
C LEU A 640 -13.97 16.30 -14.46
N ILE A 641 -14.81 16.71 -15.41
CA ILE A 641 -14.43 17.71 -16.41
C ILE A 641 -14.15 19.03 -15.68
N ASN A 642 -12.93 19.51 -15.82
CA ASN A 642 -12.51 20.78 -15.26
C ASN A 642 -13.25 21.94 -15.95
N PRO A 643 -14.00 22.80 -15.24
CA PRO A 643 -14.80 23.86 -15.86
C PRO A 643 -13.96 24.96 -16.53
N ARG A 644 -12.67 25.10 -16.17
CA ARG A 644 -11.77 26.09 -16.76
C ARG A 644 -11.20 25.62 -18.10
N THR A 645 -10.86 24.34 -18.20
CA THR A 645 -10.22 23.78 -19.42
C THR A 645 -11.19 23.05 -20.33
N GLY A 646 -12.32 22.55 -19.81
CA GLY A 646 -13.25 21.68 -20.54
C GLY A 646 -12.77 20.23 -20.70
N HIS A 647 -11.63 19.87 -20.06
CA HIS A 647 -11.00 18.56 -20.18
C HIS A 647 -11.04 17.79 -18.86
N ILE A 648 -10.79 16.49 -18.96
CA ILE A 648 -10.43 15.66 -17.81
C ILE A 648 -8.91 15.61 -17.71
N HIS A 649 -8.39 15.86 -16.51
CA HIS A 649 -6.98 15.79 -16.20
C HIS A 649 -6.74 14.63 -15.25
N THR A 650 -5.91 13.67 -15.65
CA THR A 650 -5.41 12.61 -14.79
C THR A 650 -4.04 12.96 -14.26
N SER A 651 -3.59 12.35 -13.17
CA SER A 651 -2.20 12.41 -12.73
C SER A 651 -1.48 11.11 -13.08
N PHE A 652 -0.31 11.21 -13.73
CA PHE A 652 0.58 10.09 -14.02
C PHE A 652 1.66 9.99 -12.96
N ASN A 653 1.69 8.86 -12.23
CA ASN A 653 2.63 8.66 -11.13
C ASN A 653 3.78 7.76 -11.56
N GLN A 654 5.03 8.24 -11.38
CA GLN A 654 6.25 7.49 -11.68
C GLN A 654 6.70 6.57 -10.54
N THR A 655 6.24 6.81 -9.31
CA THR A 655 6.82 6.26 -8.06
C THR A 655 5.91 5.29 -7.33
N ILE A 656 4.78 4.85 -7.94
CA ILE A 656 3.81 3.98 -7.25
C ILE A 656 4.02 2.51 -7.58
N THR A 657 4.32 2.17 -8.85
CA THR A 657 4.43 0.78 -9.25
C THR A 657 5.84 0.25 -9.03
N ALA A 658 5.95 -0.95 -8.50
CA ALA A 658 7.25 -1.58 -8.27
C ALA A 658 7.92 -2.12 -9.55
N THR A 659 7.24 -2.09 -10.70
CA THR A 659 7.75 -2.54 -12.00
C THR A 659 8.32 -1.41 -12.87
N GLY A 660 8.16 -0.16 -12.47
CA GLY A 660 8.51 1.00 -13.30
C GLY A 660 7.41 1.45 -14.27
N ARG A 661 6.26 0.75 -14.32
CA ARG A 661 5.11 1.22 -15.10
C ARG A 661 4.57 2.51 -14.49
N LEU A 662 4.04 3.40 -15.32
CA LEU A 662 3.24 4.53 -14.86
C LEU A 662 1.93 4.02 -14.26
N SER A 663 1.41 4.71 -13.28
CA SER A 663 0.02 4.57 -12.85
C SER A 663 -0.73 5.88 -13.06
N SER A 664 -2.03 5.80 -13.27
CA SER A 664 -2.92 6.94 -13.47
C SER A 664 -3.89 7.02 -12.28
N SER A 665 -4.08 8.23 -11.75
CA SER A 665 -5.01 8.50 -10.64
C SER A 665 -5.77 9.81 -10.84
N ASP A 666 -6.90 9.90 -10.19
CA ASP A 666 -7.73 11.11 -10.05
C ASP A 666 -8.18 11.78 -11.37
N PRO A 667 -8.76 11.03 -12.35
CA PRO A 667 -9.21 9.64 -12.34
C PRO A 667 -8.19 8.66 -12.94
N ASN A 668 -8.30 7.36 -12.60
CA ASN A 668 -7.51 6.32 -13.26
C ASN A 668 -8.05 6.01 -14.66
N LEU A 669 -7.41 6.56 -15.69
CA LEU A 669 -7.78 6.36 -17.10
C LEU A 669 -7.13 5.12 -17.74
N GLN A 670 -6.15 4.47 -17.06
CA GLN A 670 -5.52 3.24 -17.56
C GLN A 670 -6.39 1.98 -17.35
N ASN A 671 -7.43 2.07 -16.53
CA ASN A 671 -8.33 0.94 -16.22
C ASN A 671 -9.64 0.97 -17.01
N ILE A 672 -9.77 1.83 -18.03
CA ILE A 672 -10.95 1.87 -18.89
C ILE A 672 -11.04 0.56 -19.67
N PRO A 673 -12.18 -0.17 -19.60
CA PRO A 673 -12.31 -1.48 -20.22
C PRO A 673 -12.10 -1.46 -21.74
N ILE A 674 -11.34 -2.44 -22.24
CA ILE A 674 -11.13 -2.66 -23.69
C ILE A 674 -12.07 -3.76 -24.20
N ARG A 675 -12.45 -4.71 -23.32
CA ARG A 675 -13.21 -5.90 -23.72
C ARG A 675 -14.69 -5.72 -23.48
N GLY A 676 -15.49 -6.26 -24.37
CA GLY A 676 -16.95 -6.17 -24.32
C GLY A 676 -17.49 -4.92 -25.02
N GLU A 677 -18.71 -5.01 -25.57
CA GLU A 677 -19.36 -3.90 -26.30
C GLU A 677 -19.55 -2.67 -25.38
N ASP A 678 -19.92 -2.90 -24.14
CA ASP A 678 -20.18 -1.82 -23.17
C ASP A 678 -18.88 -1.03 -22.82
N GLY A 679 -17.72 -1.71 -22.80
CA GLY A 679 -16.41 -1.05 -22.61
C GLY A 679 -15.98 -0.21 -23.81
N LYS A 680 -16.33 -0.66 -25.02
CA LYS A 680 -16.07 0.08 -26.26
C LYS A 680 -16.81 1.42 -26.30
N GLU A 681 -18.07 1.45 -25.84
CA GLU A 681 -18.86 2.69 -25.78
C GLU A 681 -18.21 3.75 -24.87
N ILE A 682 -17.55 3.33 -23.78
CA ILE A 682 -16.81 4.28 -22.93
C ILE A 682 -15.61 4.87 -23.69
N ARG A 683 -14.83 4.04 -24.43
CA ARG A 683 -13.70 4.53 -25.23
C ARG A 683 -14.13 5.46 -26.35
N LYS A 684 -15.30 5.24 -26.93
CA LYS A 684 -15.89 6.09 -27.95
C LYS A 684 -16.15 7.52 -27.45
N ALA A 685 -16.39 7.68 -26.15
CA ALA A 685 -16.60 8.99 -25.56
C ALA A 685 -15.31 9.84 -25.42
N PHE A 686 -14.13 9.24 -25.54
CA PHE A 686 -12.86 9.97 -25.52
C PHE A 686 -12.56 10.49 -26.92
N ILE A 687 -12.61 11.80 -27.06
CA ILE A 687 -12.49 12.52 -28.34
C ILE A 687 -11.27 13.45 -28.35
N PRO A 688 -10.73 13.81 -29.51
CA PRO A 688 -9.65 14.78 -29.63
C PRO A 688 -10.15 16.21 -29.38
N GLU A 689 -9.25 17.16 -29.36
CA GLU A 689 -9.55 18.60 -29.44
C GLU A 689 -10.44 18.92 -30.64
N PRO A 690 -11.30 19.96 -30.57
CA PRO A 690 -12.11 20.36 -31.70
C PRO A 690 -11.28 20.64 -32.97
N GLY A 691 -11.62 19.97 -34.07
CA GLY A 691 -10.93 20.09 -35.35
C GLY A 691 -9.70 19.19 -35.49
N CYS A 692 -9.38 18.38 -34.47
CA CYS A 692 -8.30 17.38 -34.50
C CYS A 692 -8.82 15.97 -34.75
N LEU A 693 -7.91 15.05 -35.01
CA LEU A 693 -8.13 13.62 -35.07
C LEU A 693 -7.56 12.95 -33.82
N PHE A 694 -8.22 11.92 -33.34
CA PHE A 694 -7.65 11.04 -32.33
C PHE A 694 -6.66 10.09 -33.02
N PHE A 695 -5.46 9.97 -32.46
CA PHE A 695 -4.42 9.08 -32.97
C PHE A 695 -3.98 8.17 -31.85
N SER A 696 -3.93 6.88 -32.11
CA SER A 696 -3.40 5.86 -31.21
C SER A 696 -2.23 5.13 -31.84
N ALA A 697 -1.18 4.87 -31.06
CA ALA A 697 -0.07 4.04 -31.45
C ALA A 697 0.24 3.05 -30.32
N ASP A 698 0.27 1.75 -30.64
CA ASP A 698 0.41 0.65 -29.67
C ASP A 698 1.55 -0.28 -30.05
N TYR A 699 2.36 -0.69 -29.07
CA TYR A 699 3.40 -1.67 -29.28
C TYR A 699 2.85 -3.08 -29.52
N SER A 700 3.20 -3.67 -30.65
CA SER A 700 2.84 -5.03 -30.98
C SER A 700 3.67 -6.04 -30.18
N GLN A 701 3.04 -6.67 -29.17
CA GLN A 701 3.61 -7.76 -28.38
C GLN A 701 4.97 -7.43 -27.73
N ILE A 702 5.13 -6.24 -27.17
CA ILE A 702 6.41 -5.74 -26.62
C ILE A 702 7.02 -6.70 -25.59
N GLU A 703 6.23 -7.24 -24.67
CA GLU A 703 6.72 -8.15 -23.62
C GLU A 703 7.27 -9.46 -24.20
N LEU A 704 6.67 -9.99 -25.28
CA LEU A 704 7.16 -11.17 -25.98
C LEU A 704 8.45 -10.88 -26.75
N ARG A 705 8.59 -9.69 -27.31
CA ARG A 705 9.83 -9.24 -27.99
C ARG A 705 10.97 -9.02 -26.99
N VAL A 706 10.66 -8.47 -25.81
CA VAL A 706 11.60 -8.37 -24.69
C VAL A 706 12.02 -9.76 -24.21
N MET A 707 11.09 -10.73 -24.10
CA MET A 707 11.41 -12.10 -23.75
C MET A 707 12.34 -12.74 -24.80
N ALA A 708 12.08 -12.55 -26.10
CA ALA A 708 12.94 -13.05 -27.17
C ALA A 708 14.37 -12.49 -27.04
N HIS A 709 14.49 -11.20 -26.72
CA HIS A 709 15.79 -10.56 -26.48
C HIS A 709 16.49 -11.10 -25.24
N LEU A 710 15.79 -11.24 -24.12
CA LEU A 710 16.38 -11.67 -22.84
C LEU A 710 16.76 -13.16 -22.87
N SER A 711 15.94 -14.02 -23.48
CA SER A 711 16.21 -15.46 -23.57
C SER A 711 17.20 -15.81 -24.68
N GLN A 712 17.32 -14.96 -25.71
CA GLN A 712 18.07 -15.25 -26.94
C GLN A 712 17.62 -16.56 -27.61
N ASP A 713 16.33 -16.91 -27.46
CA ASP A 713 15.78 -18.13 -28.07
C ASP A 713 15.75 -18.01 -29.59
N ASN A 714 16.48 -18.88 -30.27
CA ASN A 714 16.68 -18.83 -31.72
C ASN A 714 15.36 -18.89 -32.49
N ASN A 715 14.45 -19.79 -32.08
CA ASN A 715 13.17 -19.96 -32.76
C ASN A 715 12.27 -18.73 -32.55
N MET A 716 12.24 -18.18 -31.33
CA MET A 716 11.45 -17.00 -31.02
C MET A 716 11.99 -15.77 -31.76
N VAL A 717 13.32 -15.60 -31.80
CA VAL A 717 13.98 -14.50 -32.51
C VAL A 717 13.71 -14.59 -34.01
N GLU A 718 13.78 -15.78 -34.61
CA GLU A 718 13.51 -16.02 -36.04
C GLU A 718 12.06 -15.66 -36.41
N VAL A 719 11.09 -16.15 -35.61
CA VAL A 719 9.65 -15.85 -35.81
C VAL A 719 9.40 -14.33 -35.87
N PHE A 720 10.00 -13.57 -34.93
CA PHE A 720 9.84 -12.10 -34.92
C PHE A 720 10.58 -11.39 -36.04
N ARG A 721 11.76 -11.86 -36.44
CA ARG A 721 12.52 -11.27 -37.54
C ARG A 721 11.85 -11.49 -38.91
N GLU A 722 11.20 -12.63 -39.08
CA GLU A 722 10.43 -12.96 -40.27
C GLU A 722 9.01 -12.35 -40.28
N GLY A 723 8.61 -11.67 -39.23
CA GLY A 723 7.28 -11.06 -39.11
C GLY A 723 6.14 -12.07 -38.99
N LYS A 724 6.43 -13.31 -38.60
CA LYS A 724 5.42 -14.37 -38.43
C LYS A 724 4.63 -14.16 -37.12
N ASP A 725 3.40 -14.69 -37.10
CA ASP A 725 2.58 -14.72 -35.90
C ASP A 725 3.11 -15.75 -34.88
N LEU A 726 3.69 -15.26 -33.78
CA LEU A 726 4.27 -16.11 -32.74
C LEU A 726 3.23 -17.09 -32.15
N HIS A 727 1.98 -16.65 -31.99
CA HIS A 727 0.93 -17.51 -31.43
C HIS A 727 0.50 -18.62 -32.38
N ALA A 728 0.46 -18.32 -33.67
CA ALA A 728 0.21 -19.34 -34.69
C ALA A 728 1.40 -20.30 -34.83
N ALA A 729 2.65 -19.78 -34.80
CA ALA A 729 3.86 -20.60 -34.83
C ALA A 729 3.94 -21.54 -33.60
N THR A 730 3.60 -21.02 -32.40
CA THR A 730 3.52 -21.85 -31.18
C THR A 730 2.47 -22.96 -31.34
N ALA A 731 1.27 -22.60 -31.81
CA ALA A 731 0.20 -23.59 -32.04
C ALA A 731 0.61 -24.67 -33.06
N ALA A 732 1.20 -24.27 -34.16
CA ALA A 732 1.69 -25.19 -35.20
C ALA A 732 2.63 -26.24 -34.62
N ASN A 733 3.60 -25.82 -33.80
CA ASN A 733 4.55 -26.72 -33.15
C ASN A 733 3.91 -27.63 -32.10
N ILE A 734 3.02 -27.07 -31.23
CA ILE A 734 2.34 -27.86 -30.20
C ILE A 734 1.41 -28.93 -30.78
N TYR A 735 0.61 -28.53 -31.78
CA TYR A 735 -0.38 -29.42 -32.41
C TYR A 735 0.21 -30.23 -33.60
N LYS A 736 1.51 -30.01 -33.91
CA LYS A 736 2.23 -30.71 -35.03
C LYS A 736 1.53 -30.54 -36.37
N LYS A 737 1.20 -29.34 -36.74
CA LYS A 737 0.51 -28.94 -37.96
C LYS A 737 1.32 -27.90 -38.74
N ASP A 738 1.01 -27.73 -40.02
CA ASP A 738 1.47 -26.53 -40.73
C ASP A 738 0.81 -25.27 -40.16
N ILE A 739 1.52 -24.15 -40.19
CA ILE A 739 1.02 -22.89 -39.66
C ILE A 739 -0.29 -22.43 -40.33
N SER A 740 -0.47 -22.79 -41.62
CA SER A 740 -1.68 -22.50 -42.37
C SER A 740 -2.89 -23.36 -41.98
N GLU A 741 -2.66 -24.46 -41.27
CA GLU A 741 -3.70 -25.37 -40.78
C GLU A 741 -4.12 -25.09 -39.33
N VAL A 742 -3.46 -24.14 -38.66
CA VAL A 742 -3.77 -23.76 -37.28
C VAL A 742 -5.13 -23.09 -37.21
N THR A 743 -6.04 -23.68 -36.43
CA THR A 743 -7.38 -23.13 -36.22
C THR A 743 -7.35 -21.88 -35.34
N ARG A 744 -8.40 -21.07 -35.45
CA ARG A 744 -8.56 -19.86 -34.60
C ARG A 744 -8.59 -20.20 -33.10
N ASP A 745 -9.17 -21.34 -32.74
CA ASP A 745 -9.24 -21.80 -31.33
C ASP A 745 -7.84 -22.19 -30.82
N GLU A 746 -7.09 -23.02 -31.58
CA GLU A 746 -5.73 -23.42 -31.25
C GLU A 746 -4.80 -22.21 -31.10
N ARG A 747 -4.90 -21.24 -32.02
CA ARG A 747 -4.15 -19.99 -31.92
C ARG A 747 -4.54 -19.19 -30.67
N THR A 748 -5.84 -19.13 -30.33
CA THR A 748 -6.34 -18.41 -29.16
C THR A 748 -5.88 -19.07 -27.86
N LYS A 749 -5.93 -20.40 -27.77
CA LYS A 749 -5.40 -21.18 -26.65
C LYS A 749 -3.89 -20.96 -26.48
N SER A 750 -3.15 -21.03 -27.58
CA SER A 750 -1.70 -20.77 -27.58
C SER A 750 -1.38 -19.33 -27.21
N LYS A 751 -2.13 -18.34 -27.66
CA LYS A 751 -1.98 -16.93 -27.22
C LYS A 751 -2.12 -16.78 -25.71
N ARG A 752 -3.16 -17.39 -25.13
CA ARG A 752 -3.39 -17.35 -23.68
C ARG A 752 -2.33 -18.11 -22.89
N ALA A 753 -1.84 -19.25 -23.45
CA ALA A 753 -0.76 -20.02 -22.87
C ALA A 753 0.56 -19.24 -22.91
N ASN A 754 0.94 -18.65 -24.06
CA ASN A 754 2.19 -17.87 -24.21
C ASN A 754 2.29 -16.75 -23.18
N PHE A 755 1.24 -15.94 -23.03
CA PHE A 755 1.22 -14.90 -21.99
C PHE A 755 1.20 -15.48 -20.57
N GLY A 756 0.43 -16.56 -20.33
CA GLY A 756 0.36 -17.18 -19.02
C GLY A 756 1.72 -17.74 -18.58
N ILE A 757 2.44 -18.41 -19.50
CA ILE A 757 3.74 -19.03 -19.22
C ILE A 757 4.80 -17.98 -18.88
N ILE A 758 4.86 -16.87 -19.62
CA ILE A 758 5.77 -15.76 -19.33
C ILE A 758 5.52 -15.21 -17.92
N TYR A 759 4.27 -15.20 -17.46
CA TYR A 759 3.90 -14.81 -16.11
C TYR A 759 4.02 -15.93 -15.06
N GLY A 760 4.64 -17.07 -15.43
CA GLY A 760 4.89 -18.18 -14.52
C GLY A 760 3.63 -18.95 -14.11
N ILE A 761 2.63 -19.07 -15.01
CA ILE A 761 1.40 -19.83 -14.73
C ILE A 761 1.73 -21.32 -14.54
N THR A 762 1.08 -21.95 -13.58
CA THR A 762 1.16 -23.40 -13.38
C THR A 762 0.19 -24.16 -14.29
N VAL A 763 0.40 -25.49 -14.46
CA VAL A 763 -0.55 -26.36 -15.19
C VAL A 763 -1.97 -26.23 -14.63
N PHE A 764 -2.11 -26.18 -13.30
CA PHE A 764 -3.39 -25.98 -12.64
C PHE A 764 -4.03 -24.63 -13.01
N GLY A 765 -3.26 -23.55 -12.90
CA GLY A 765 -3.76 -22.20 -13.21
C GLY A 765 -4.10 -22.03 -14.69
N LEU A 766 -3.35 -22.67 -15.61
CA LEU A 766 -3.66 -22.62 -17.04
C LEU A 766 -4.92 -23.42 -17.38
N ALA A 767 -5.09 -24.61 -16.77
CA ALA A 767 -6.29 -25.44 -16.94
C ALA A 767 -7.56 -24.67 -16.49
N GLU A 768 -7.51 -24.04 -15.33
CA GLU A 768 -8.61 -23.21 -14.80
C GLU A 768 -8.90 -21.98 -15.71
N ARG A 769 -7.85 -21.29 -16.15
CA ARG A 769 -7.99 -20.05 -16.96
C ARG A 769 -8.55 -20.30 -18.35
N LEU A 770 -8.25 -21.47 -18.94
CA LEU A 770 -8.69 -21.86 -20.28
C LEU A 770 -9.96 -22.73 -20.26
N ASP A 771 -10.39 -23.19 -19.08
CA ASP A 771 -11.47 -24.18 -18.91
C ASP A 771 -11.21 -25.47 -19.72
N ILE A 772 -9.97 -26.01 -19.56
CA ILE A 772 -9.51 -27.22 -20.28
C ILE A 772 -9.01 -28.28 -19.28
N PRO A 773 -8.94 -29.56 -19.70
CA PRO A 773 -8.33 -30.61 -18.89
C PRO A 773 -6.87 -30.32 -18.54
N ARG A 774 -6.42 -30.79 -17.36
CA ARG A 774 -5.03 -30.58 -16.89
C ARG A 774 -3.99 -31.18 -17.86
N ASP A 775 -4.31 -32.30 -18.52
CA ASP A 775 -3.40 -32.92 -19.49
C ASP A 775 -3.22 -32.05 -20.73
N GLU A 776 -4.28 -31.37 -21.20
CA GLU A 776 -4.19 -30.37 -22.29
C GLU A 776 -3.38 -29.14 -21.87
N ALA A 777 -3.62 -28.63 -20.66
CA ALA A 777 -2.84 -27.51 -20.14
C ALA A 777 -1.35 -27.88 -19.99
N LYS A 778 -1.04 -29.12 -19.57
CA LYS A 778 0.33 -29.63 -19.50
C LYS A 778 0.94 -29.74 -20.89
N MET A 779 0.22 -30.27 -21.86
CA MET A 779 0.67 -30.35 -23.26
C MET A 779 1.01 -28.96 -23.83
N LEU A 780 0.21 -27.95 -23.54
CA LEU A 780 0.47 -26.56 -23.95
C LEU A 780 1.77 -26.02 -23.34
N ILE A 781 2.00 -26.23 -22.03
CA ILE A 781 3.21 -25.75 -21.34
C ILE A 781 4.45 -26.51 -21.83
N ASP A 782 4.40 -27.84 -21.85
CA ASP A 782 5.52 -28.68 -22.29
C ASP A 782 5.87 -28.40 -23.77
N GLY A 783 4.86 -28.26 -24.63
CA GLY A 783 5.02 -27.92 -26.03
C GLY A 783 5.59 -26.50 -26.25
N TYR A 784 5.23 -25.55 -25.43
CA TYR A 784 5.82 -24.19 -25.45
C TYR A 784 7.32 -24.23 -25.14
N PHE A 785 7.73 -24.93 -24.09
CA PHE A 785 9.15 -25.04 -23.73
C PHE A 785 9.94 -25.92 -24.68
N ALA A 786 9.31 -26.93 -25.33
CA ALA A 786 9.94 -27.69 -26.41
C ALA A 786 10.15 -26.81 -27.66
N THR A 787 9.26 -25.86 -27.93
CA THR A 787 9.38 -24.91 -29.04
C THR A 787 10.42 -23.82 -28.75
N PHE A 788 10.47 -23.32 -27.47
CA PHE A 788 11.34 -22.24 -27.05
C PHE A 788 12.19 -22.64 -25.81
N PRO A 789 13.19 -23.53 -25.99
CA PRO A 789 13.94 -24.10 -24.86
C PRO A 789 14.76 -23.04 -24.09
N GLN A 790 15.33 -22.04 -24.77
CA GLN A 790 16.12 -21.01 -24.11
C GLN A 790 15.25 -20.05 -23.26
N VAL A 791 13.94 -20.00 -23.51
CA VAL A 791 13.01 -19.27 -22.62
C VAL A 791 12.94 -19.94 -21.24
N HIS A 792 12.87 -21.27 -21.20
CA HIS A 792 12.92 -22.04 -19.95
C HIS A 792 14.22 -21.79 -19.19
N ASP A 793 15.35 -21.86 -19.88
CA ASP A 793 16.69 -21.63 -19.29
C ASP A 793 16.81 -20.22 -18.72
N TYR A 794 16.30 -19.22 -19.43
CA TYR A 794 16.24 -17.83 -18.95
C TYR A 794 15.40 -17.70 -17.68
N MET A 795 14.23 -18.34 -17.63
CA MET A 795 13.35 -18.29 -16.46
C MET A 795 14.02 -18.89 -15.22
N GLU A 796 14.69 -20.06 -15.35
CA GLU A 796 15.41 -20.68 -14.23
C GLU A 796 16.60 -19.83 -13.80
N LYS A 797 17.37 -19.29 -14.75
CA LYS A 797 18.48 -18.38 -14.47
C LYS A 797 18.04 -17.11 -13.74
N SER A 798 16.88 -16.54 -14.12
CA SER A 798 16.32 -15.36 -13.44
C SER A 798 16.01 -15.62 -11.98
N LYS A 799 15.43 -16.78 -11.66
CA LYS A 799 15.20 -17.23 -10.28
C LYS A 799 16.52 -17.41 -9.51
N GLU A 800 17.52 -17.99 -10.15
CA GLU A 800 18.83 -18.20 -9.51
C GLU A 800 19.54 -16.88 -9.23
N VAL A 801 19.56 -15.95 -10.18
CA VAL A 801 20.08 -14.59 -9.98
C VAL A 801 19.36 -13.87 -8.83
N ALA A 802 18.03 -14.00 -8.78
CA ALA A 802 17.24 -13.42 -7.68
C ALA A 802 17.61 -14.04 -6.32
N ARG A 803 17.83 -15.37 -6.24
CA ARG A 803 18.25 -16.06 -5.00
C ARG A 803 19.62 -15.60 -4.52
N GLN A 804 20.54 -15.33 -5.45
CA GLN A 804 21.92 -14.91 -5.14
C GLN A 804 22.00 -13.43 -4.76
N LYS A 805 21.30 -12.55 -5.50
CA LYS A 805 21.41 -11.09 -5.38
C LYS A 805 20.32 -10.47 -4.49
N GLY A 806 19.19 -11.16 -4.27
CA GLY A 806 18.02 -10.60 -3.61
C GLY A 806 17.16 -9.68 -4.50
N TYR A 807 17.56 -9.49 -5.76
CA TYR A 807 16.85 -8.65 -6.74
C TYR A 807 17.09 -9.13 -8.18
N VAL A 808 16.23 -8.66 -9.09
CA VAL A 808 16.42 -8.76 -10.55
C VAL A 808 16.44 -7.35 -11.15
N THR A 809 16.94 -7.22 -12.39
CA THR A 809 17.06 -5.93 -13.08
C THR A 809 16.41 -5.95 -14.46
N THR A 810 15.89 -4.79 -14.91
CA THR A 810 15.55 -4.54 -16.31
C THR A 810 16.81 -4.35 -17.16
N LEU A 811 16.65 -4.27 -18.49
CA LEU A 811 17.75 -3.91 -19.40
C LEU A 811 18.31 -2.49 -19.16
N PHE A 812 17.54 -1.63 -18.52
CA PHE A 812 17.95 -0.28 -18.14
C PHE A 812 18.52 -0.18 -16.72
N GLY A 813 18.63 -1.31 -15.99
CA GLY A 813 19.20 -1.36 -14.65
C GLY A 813 18.19 -1.08 -13.51
N ARG A 814 16.89 -0.94 -13.78
CA ARG A 814 15.86 -0.81 -12.74
C ARG A 814 15.83 -2.07 -11.89
N ARG A 815 15.92 -1.93 -10.56
CA ARG A 815 15.94 -3.05 -9.62
C ARG A 815 14.55 -3.38 -9.10
N ARG A 816 14.24 -4.66 -9.04
CA ARG A 816 13.10 -5.23 -8.32
C ARG A 816 13.62 -6.11 -7.20
N TYR A 817 13.46 -5.68 -5.96
CA TYR A 817 13.87 -6.44 -4.78
C TYR A 817 12.88 -7.58 -4.50
N LEU A 818 13.40 -8.75 -4.11
CA LEU A 818 12.64 -9.99 -3.91
C LEU A 818 13.03 -10.63 -2.57
N PRO A 819 12.70 -10.03 -1.44
CA PRO A 819 13.12 -10.53 -0.13
C PRO A 819 12.62 -11.95 0.15
N ASP A 820 11.48 -12.33 -0.42
CA ASP A 820 10.84 -13.63 -0.22
C ASP A 820 11.33 -14.74 -1.14
N ILE A 821 12.33 -14.49 -1.99
CA ILE A 821 12.78 -15.45 -3.02
C ILE A 821 13.33 -16.75 -2.43
N ASN A 822 13.86 -16.69 -1.20
CA ASN A 822 14.39 -17.84 -0.46
C ASN A 822 13.46 -18.30 0.67
N SER A 823 12.19 -17.85 0.70
CA SER A 823 11.21 -18.26 1.72
C SER A 823 10.99 -19.76 1.75
N HIS A 824 10.92 -20.36 2.92
CA HIS A 824 10.56 -21.79 3.08
C HIS A 824 9.08 -22.05 2.73
N ASN A 825 8.22 -21.06 2.83
CA ASN A 825 6.83 -21.16 2.39
C ASN A 825 6.76 -21.21 0.85
N ALA A 826 6.35 -22.35 0.31
CA ALA A 826 6.27 -22.58 -1.13
C ALA A 826 5.36 -21.60 -1.87
N THR A 827 4.28 -21.12 -1.25
CA THR A 827 3.35 -20.15 -1.85
C THR A 827 3.98 -18.77 -1.96
N VAL A 828 4.62 -18.31 -0.88
CA VAL A 828 5.33 -17.02 -0.81
C VAL A 828 6.52 -17.04 -1.77
N ARG A 829 7.35 -18.08 -1.70
CA ARG A 829 8.48 -18.27 -2.61
C ARG A 829 8.03 -18.33 -4.08
N GLY A 830 6.97 -19.07 -4.39
CA GLY A 830 6.42 -19.15 -5.75
C GLY A 830 5.93 -17.81 -6.28
N PHE A 831 5.42 -16.91 -5.43
CA PHE A 831 5.08 -15.55 -5.81
C PHE A 831 6.33 -14.72 -6.13
N ALA A 832 7.38 -14.81 -5.30
CA ALA A 832 8.66 -14.14 -5.55
C ALA A 832 9.35 -14.67 -6.81
N GLU A 833 9.31 -15.98 -7.06
CA GLU A 833 9.85 -16.62 -8.28
C GLU A 833 9.15 -16.12 -9.55
N ARG A 834 7.82 -15.98 -9.53
CA ARG A 834 7.08 -15.35 -10.64
C ARG A 834 7.50 -13.91 -10.87
N ASN A 835 7.66 -13.13 -9.81
CA ASN A 835 8.14 -11.76 -9.93
C ASN A 835 9.59 -11.69 -10.46
N ALA A 836 10.46 -12.66 -10.12
CA ALA A 836 11.81 -12.75 -10.66
C ALA A 836 11.84 -12.89 -12.18
N ILE A 837 10.85 -13.58 -12.75
CA ILE A 837 10.70 -13.76 -14.21
C ILE A 837 10.05 -12.53 -14.84
N ASN A 838 8.97 -12.02 -14.24
CA ASN A 838 8.12 -10.99 -14.84
C ASN A 838 8.71 -9.59 -14.77
N ALA A 839 9.35 -9.23 -13.65
CA ALA A 839 9.81 -7.87 -13.42
C ALA A 839 10.82 -7.37 -14.46
N PRO A 840 11.81 -8.16 -14.90
CA PRO A 840 12.71 -7.76 -15.98
C PRO A 840 11.98 -7.47 -17.30
N ILE A 841 10.96 -8.25 -17.61
CA ILE A 841 10.21 -8.15 -18.88
C ILE A 841 9.30 -6.93 -18.86
N GLN A 842 8.41 -6.85 -17.85
CA GLN A 842 7.45 -5.76 -17.71
C GLN A 842 8.14 -4.43 -17.48
N GLY A 843 9.18 -4.42 -16.64
CA GLY A 843 9.94 -3.21 -16.36
C GLY A 843 10.72 -2.72 -17.58
N THR A 844 11.31 -3.61 -18.37
CA THR A 844 11.97 -3.22 -19.63
C THR A 844 10.97 -2.66 -20.64
N ALA A 845 9.80 -3.27 -20.79
CA ALA A 845 8.74 -2.75 -21.66
C ALA A 845 8.28 -1.35 -21.20
N ALA A 846 8.13 -1.14 -19.87
CA ALA A 846 7.80 0.17 -19.31
C ALA A 846 8.90 1.21 -19.54
N ASP A 847 10.17 0.83 -19.43
CA ASP A 847 11.30 1.73 -19.71
C ASP A 847 11.37 2.09 -21.20
N ILE A 848 11.12 1.14 -22.11
CA ILE A 848 11.09 1.38 -23.57
C ILE A 848 10.03 2.42 -23.94
N ILE A 849 8.79 2.30 -23.43
CA ILE A 849 7.75 3.28 -23.76
C ILE A 849 8.05 4.66 -23.18
N LYS A 850 8.68 4.74 -22.00
CA LYS A 850 9.15 6.01 -21.43
C LYS A 850 10.17 6.69 -22.30
N VAL A 851 11.13 5.94 -22.85
CA VAL A 851 12.13 6.45 -23.80
C VAL A 851 11.45 6.96 -25.06
N ALA A 852 10.50 6.19 -25.63
CA ALA A 852 9.72 6.63 -26.79
C ALA A 852 8.98 7.96 -26.51
N MET A 853 8.31 8.07 -25.36
CA MET A 853 7.59 9.29 -24.95
C MET A 853 8.53 10.50 -24.90
N ILE A 854 9.73 10.36 -24.32
CA ILE A 854 10.73 11.43 -24.23
C ILE A 854 11.20 11.84 -25.63
N HIS A 855 11.50 10.88 -26.50
CA HIS A 855 11.98 11.14 -27.85
C HIS A 855 10.90 11.83 -28.70
N ILE A 856 9.66 11.36 -28.67
CA ILE A 856 8.52 11.95 -29.37
C ILE A 856 8.32 13.40 -28.90
N PHE A 857 8.31 13.63 -27.59
CA PHE A 857 8.12 14.95 -27.01
C PHE A 857 9.21 15.95 -27.46
N ASN A 858 10.47 15.53 -27.38
CA ASN A 858 11.59 16.37 -27.81
C ASN A 858 11.55 16.67 -29.32
N ARG A 859 11.17 15.68 -30.11
CA ARG A 859 11.06 15.83 -31.57
C ARG A 859 9.88 16.72 -31.96
N PHE A 860 8.73 16.59 -31.23
CA PHE A 860 7.61 17.52 -31.44
C PHE A 860 8.03 18.98 -31.20
N LYS A 861 8.75 19.23 -30.09
CA LYS A 861 9.29 20.58 -29.81
C LYS A 861 10.26 21.05 -30.86
N ALA A 862 11.22 20.23 -31.27
CA ALA A 862 12.26 20.59 -32.26
C ALA A 862 11.68 20.88 -33.65
N GLU A 863 10.62 20.15 -34.05
CA GLU A 863 9.99 20.27 -35.36
C GLU A 863 8.76 21.20 -35.38
N GLY A 864 8.42 21.82 -34.22
CA GLY A 864 7.32 22.78 -34.11
C GLY A 864 5.95 22.16 -34.30
N ILE A 865 5.75 20.89 -33.89
CA ILE A 865 4.47 20.18 -33.93
C ILE A 865 3.55 20.76 -32.87
N ARG A 866 2.31 21.08 -33.25
CA ARG A 866 1.26 21.59 -32.36
C ARG A 866 0.38 20.47 -31.77
N SER A 867 0.35 19.32 -32.43
CA SER A 867 -0.34 18.12 -31.96
C SER A 867 0.17 17.70 -30.60
N LYS A 868 -0.74 17.14 -29.77
CA LYS A 868 -0.51 16.91 -28.33
C LYS A 868 -0.54 15.43 -27.99
N MET A 869 0.42 14.97 -27.16
CA MET A 869 0.32 13.70 -26.48
C MET A 869 -0.67 13.86 -25.32
N LEU A 870 -1.62 12.91 -25.16
CA LEU A 870 -2.71 12.99 -24.19
C LEU A 870 -2.60 11.94 -23.10
N LEU A 871 -2.52 10.67 -23.49
CA LEU A 871 -2.59 9.53 -22.56
C LEU A 871 -1.52 8.49 -22.88
N GLN A 872 -1.08 7.80 -21.84
CA GLN A 872 -0.33 6.56 -21.91
C GLN A 872 -1.12 5.49 -21.19
N VAL A 873 -1.47 4.39 -21.89
CA VAL A 873 -2.29 3.29 -21.36
C VAL A 873 -1.62 1.96 -21.71
N HIS A 874 -0.99 1.32 -20.72
CA HIS A 874 -0.21 0.09 -20.89
C HIS A 874 0.97 0.25 -21.86
N ASP A 875 0.84 -0.20 -23.09
CA ASP A 875 1.79 -0.14 -24.21
C ASP A 875 1.35 0.80 -25.35
N GLU A 876 0.28 1.57 -25.11
CA GLU A 876 -0.38 2.48 -26.05
C GLU A 876 -0.11 3.96 -25.69
N LEU A 877 0.12 4.79 -26.70
CA LEU A 877 0.21 6.25 -26.63
C LEU A 877 -0.93 6.88 -27.45
N ASN A 878 -1.61 7.86 -26.86
CA ASN A 878 -2.74 8.54 -27.46
C ASN A 878 -2.48 10.02 -27.67
N PHE A 879 -2.92 10.57 -28.79
CA PHE A 879 -2.65 11.93 -29.23
C PHE A 879 -3.91 12.62 -29.78
N SER A 880 -3.93 13.94 -29.65
CA SER A 880 -4.81 14.83 -30.42
C SER A 880 -4.01 15.46 -31.54
N VAL A 881 -4.37 15.18 -32.81
CA VAL A 881 -3.57 15.48 -33.98
C VAL A 881 -4.30 16.40 -34.92
N TYR A 882 -3.67 17.53 -35.26
CA TYR A 882 -4.18 18.43 -36.32
C TYR A 882 -4.13 17.72 -37.67
N PRO A 883 -5.20 17.82 -38.50
CA PRO A 883 -5.27 17.12 -39.78
C PRO A 883 -4.09 17.40 -40.72
N GLU A 884 -3.56 18.61 -40.71
CA GLU A 884 -2.42 19.02 -41.50
C GLU A 884 -1.07 18.45 -41.01
N GLU A 885 -1.00 17.96 -39.76
CA GLU A 885 0.19 17.34 -39.19
C GLU A 885 0.12 15.79 -39.22
N LYS A 886 -0.99 15.21 -39.69
CA LYS A 886 -1.31 13.78 -39.62
C LYS A 886 -0.15 12.88 -40.02
N GLU A 887 0.32 13.01 -41.27
CA GLU A 887 1.38 12.15 -41.82
C GLU A 887 2.72 12.36 -41.11
N LYS A 888 2.97 13.58 -40.69
CA LYS A 888 4.22 13.93 -39.99
C LYS A 888 4.24 13.36 -38.60
N VAL A 889 3.14 13.49 -37.84
CA VAL A 889 2.99 12.94 -36.48
C VAL A 889 3.07 11.43 -36.49
N GLU A 890 2.32 10.75 -37.37
CA GLU A 890 2.36 9.29 -37.50
C GLU A 890 3.79 8.79 -37.73
N ARG A 891 4.48 9.39 -38.70
CA ARG A 891 5.88 9.04 -39.00
C ARG A 891 6.77 9.21 -37.78
N ILE A 892 6.73 10.37 -37.11
CA ILE A 892 7.58 10.66 -35.94
C ILE A 892 7.29 9.64 -34.84
N VAL A 893 6.03 9.41 -34.48
CA VAL A 893 5.65 8.52 -33.39
C VAL A 893 6.10 7.09 -33.67
N LEU A 894 5.86 6.57 -34.88
CA LEU A 894 6.28 5.22 -35.24
C LEU A 894 7.81 5.07 -35.29
N GLU A 895 8.53 6.04 -35.86
CA GLU A 895 9.99 6.03 -35.90
C GLU A 895 10.59 6.00 -34.50
N GLU A 896 10.12 6.85 -33.57
CA GLU A 896 10.64 6.93 -32.20
C GLU A 896 10.23 5.71 -31.35
N MET A 897 9.01 5.19 -31.51
CA MET A 897 8.62 3.96 -30.83
C MET A 897 9.45 2.76 -31.29
N GLN A 898 9.67 2.60 -32.60
CA GLN A 898 10.46 1.49 -33.15
C GLN A 898 11.95 1.61 -32.84
N ALA A 899 12.48 2.80 -32.69
CA ALA A 899 13.89 3.07 -32.41
C ALA A 899 14.20 3.24 -30.89
N ALA A 900 13.20 3.16 -30.01
CA ALA A 900 13.36 3.48 -28.58
C ALA A 900 14.45 2.66 -27.88
N PHE A 901 14.63 1.39 -28.28
CA PHE A 901 15.70 0.54 -27.74
C PHE A 901 16.11 -0.56 -28.74
N PRO A 902 17.42 -0.82 -28.92
CA PRO A 902 17.91 -1.83 -29.84
C PRO A 902 17.76 -3.25 -29.27
N LEU A 903 16.63 -3.91 -29.52
CA LEU A 903 16.46 -5.33 -29.23
C LEU A 903 17.06 -6.23 -30.34
N THR A 904 17.28 -7.50 -30.07
CA THR A 904 17.69 -8.52 -31.07
C THR A 904 16.58 -8.80 -32.10
N VAL A 905 15.36 -8.41 -31.80
CA VAL A 905 14.19 -8.46 -32.66
C VAL A 905 13.65 -7.04 -32.89
N PRO A 906 13.01 -6.73 -34.02
CA PRO A 906 12.49 -5.38 -34.26
C PRO A 906 11.39 -5.05 -33.25
N LEU A 907 11.37 -3.81 -32.75
CA LEU A 907 10.18 -3.24 -32.11
C LEU A 907 9.20 -2.86 -33.22
N VAL A 908 7.95 -3.19 -33.07
CA VAL A 908 6.88 -2.86 -34.00
C VAL A 908 5.77 -2.14 -33.23
N ALA A 909 5.30 -1.05 -33.80
CA ALA A 909 4.13 -0.34 -33.32
C ALA A 909 3.08 -0.27 -34.44
N ASP A 910 1.83 -0.55 -34.05
CA ASP A 910 0.66 -0.41 -34.89
C ASP A 910 0.02 0.95 -34.58
N SER A 911 -0.62 1.60 -35.57
CA SER A 911 -1.22 2.92 -35.38
C SER A 911 -2.54 3.06 -36.13
N GLY A 912 -3.40 3.95 -35.65
CA GLY A 912 -4.65 4.27 -36.29
C GLY A 912 -5.15 5.68 -35.97
N PHE A 913 -6.01 6.21 -36.85
CA PHE A 913 -6.70 7.48 -36.68
C PHE A 913 -8.21 7.30 -36.65
N GLY A 914 -8.88 8.08 -35.83
CA GLY A 914 -10.33 8.08 -35.72
C GLY A 914 -10.87 9.40 -35.21
N GLN A 915 -12.20 9.47 -35.07
CA GLN A 915 -12.87 10.59 -34.44
C GLN A 915 -12.88 10.46 -32.90
N ASN A 916 -12.54 9.28 -32.41
CA ASN A 916 -12.51 8.94 -30.99
C ASN A 916 -11.48 7.82 -30.75
N TRP A 917 -11.24 7.52 -29.49
CA TRP A 917 -10.27 6.49 -29.09
C TRP A 917 -10.60 5.09 -29.64
N LEU A 918 -11.90 4.72 -29.66
CA LEU A 918 -12.29 3.40 -30.18
C LEU A 918 -12.00 3.21 -31.66
N GLU A 919 -12.21 4.25 -32.46
CA GLU A 919 -11.95 4.20 -33.91
C GLU A 919 -10.46 4.23 -34.25
N ALA A 920 -9.65 4.84 -33.36
CA ALA A 920 -8.21 4.97 -33.57
C ALA A 920 -7.43 3.73 -33.13
N HIS A 921 -8.03 2.78 -32.34
CA HIS A 921 -7.36 1.62 -31.73
C HIS A 921 -7.52 0.32 -32.56
#